data_4952aaab172408b9dcbc82df06fca734
#
_entry.id   4952aaab172408b9dcbc82df06fca734
#
_cell.length_a   1.000
_cell.length_b   1.000
_cell.length_c   1.000
_cell.angle_alpha   90.00
_cell.angle_beta   90.00
_cell.angle_gamma   90.00
#
_symmetry.space_group_name_H-M   'P 1'
#
loop_
_entity.id
_entity.type
_entity.pdbx_description
1 polymer ?
#
loop_
_entity_poly.entity_id
_entity_poly.type
_entity_poly.pdbx_seq_one_letter_code
_entity_poly.pdbx_strand_id
1 'polypeptide(L)'
;MKKGSKILIGVLAILVIAVVVVAVVLMGKKNENKGATTETTEQPTTSEEAETTTEEVSEEVVMGNDLSYEGYNLVWEDNFDAAELNRDDWNVELHEPGWVNAEWQEYVDSEENIFIENGKLVLKPVKTTDENGNDYYTSGRVNTQNKKDFTYGIFEAKLRVPEGVGYLPAFWLMSTDENVYGQWPRCGEVDIMEVHGSETTTNYGTIHYGNPHNQSQGTYTLEGDTFSDSYHVFTVEWEPGKISWYLDGNLYHTESDWYSVTEGQGELTYPAPFDQPFYIILNLAVGGSWVGYPDETTDFENARYEIDYVKVYQRDSYDENVTKPEKDVSFREPAEDGELLFNRDFSEAEDLTDEEVWKFLLAEGGAAEASIADNEMTITVDKSGSLEYSVQLVQPNLPIRKGGTYEITFDAYAVEEDRTMIVAVTAPEVSWIRYFPDTTLDLTTEKQSYKYQFEMTEESDPHGRLEFNMGAVTSTSDIKISNVSVKEIAYVEPVVDNSKKVLADGNFIYNGKFQEGEKRLGFWEIDNQAGATLSSTDWYDGRKLKIKGAGISAEKPLVFAQSDLALITGNFVFTAYIEGEAGKTVNVTVGDETFDIVLEEGKKVYTQKLALSTATDKSFSIKFAESGDYLLDNISLVEDSLIKNGSFDAGLSGFEPYAYTPDDVTWVVDSLTENNAVDFTINKTGGMAWNIQLKQNGIELEQGQWYRLTMEAKCSMDRQIMFALQKDGSRNDDDWTPYSGEKVIDLTSSYQTYTIEFLMEDETDLNAVLSVSMGAVNGPIKEQHRVLIDNILLEKIDEPENADELIAEQNKAEE
;
A
#
# COMPACT_ATOMS: atom_id res chain seq x y z
N MET A 1 10.14 10.66 -43.37
CA MET A 1 8.77 10.13 -43.21
C MET A 1 8.76 9.25 -41.99
N LYS A 2 8.18 9.82 -40.95
CA LYS A 2 8.21 9.34 -39.56
C LYS A 2 7.10 8.33 -39.29
N LYS A 3 7.39 7.26 -38.57
CA LYS A 3 6.44 6.66 -37.63
C LYS A 3 7.23 6.26 -36.40
N GLY A 4 7.05 7.01 -35.35
CA GLY A 4 7.56 6.67 -34.03
C GLY A 4 6.68 5.59 -33.41
N SER A 5 7.32 4.57 -32.89
CA SER A 5 6.71 3.63 -31.94
C SER A 5 6.77 4.26 -30.55
N LYS A 6 5.62 4.51 -29.99
CA LYS A 6 5.51 4.74 -28.54
C LYS A 6 5.58 3.36 -27.88
N ILE A 7 6.69 3.08 -27.25
CA ILE A 7 6.82 1.95 -26.33
C ILE A 7 6.26 2.40 -24.99
N LEU A 8 5.17 1.77 -24.63
CA LEU A 8 4.49 1.87 -23.35
C LEU A 8 5.41 1.27 -22.28
N ILE A 9 6.02 2.08 -21.46
CA ILE A 9 6.62 1.62 -20.21
C ILE A 9 5.49 1.56 -19.20
N GLY A 10 4.96 0.37 -19.01
CA GLY A 10 4.03 0.10 -17.92
C GLY A 10 4.79 0.13 -16.61
N VAL A 11 4.57 1.17 -15.84
CA VAL A 11 4.80 1.10 -14.40
C VAL A 11 3.87 0.01 -13.89
N LEU A 12 4.44 -1.04 -13.35
CA LEU A 12 3.69 -2.09 -12.66
C LEU A 12 3.18 -1.52 -11.34
N ALA A 13 2.11 -0.71 -11.40
CA ALA A 13 1.21 -0.64 -10.28
C ALA A 13 0.40 -1.93 -10.36
N ILE A 14 0.74 -2.90 -9.54
CA ILE A 14 -0.05 -4.11 -9.36
C ILE A 14 -1.35 -3.70 -8.70
N LEU A 15 -2.34 -3.39 -9.52
CA LEU A 15 -3.72 -3.26 -9.10
C LEU A 15 -4.26 -4.68 -8.93
N VAL A 16 -4.18 -5.20 -7.72
CA VAL A 16 -4.99 -6.36 -7.35
C VAL A 16 -6.32 -5.82 -6.85
N ILE A 17 -7.28 -5.66 -7.75
CA ILE A 17 -8.67 -5.44 -7.39
C ILE A 17 -9.29 -6.82 -7.22
N ALA A 18 -9.37 -7.28 -5.97
CA ALA A 18 -10.19 -8.42 -5.64
C ALA A 18 -11.62 -7.93 -5.40
N VAL A 19 -12.45 -7.97 -6.42
CA VAL A 19 -13.89 -7.82 -6.26
C VAL A 19 -14.46 -9.17 -5.87
N VAL A 20 -14.76 -9.35 -4.61
CA VAL A 20 -15.58 -10.48 -4.17
C VAL A 20 -17.03 -10.08 -4.37
N VAL A 21 -17.62 -10.47 -5.48
CA VAL A 21 -19.08 -10.40 -5.68
C VAL A 21 -19.67 -11.69 -5.17
N VAL A 22 -20.23 -11.64 -3.99
CA VAL A 22 -21.12 -12.72 -3.51
C VAL A 22 -22.51 -12.49 -4.12
N ALA A 23 -22.80 -13.12 -5.25
CA ALA A 23 -24.14 -13.15 -5.80
C ALA A 23 -24.98 -14.20 -5.09
N VAL A 24 -25.80 -13.78 -4.13
CA VAL A 24 -26.87 -14.64 -3.59
C VAL A 24 -28.04 -14.63 -4.56
N VAL A 25 -28.15 -15.64 -5.40
CA VAL A 25 -29.35 -15.86 -6.22
C VAL A 25 -30.41 -16.58 -5.39
N LEU A 26 -31.38 -15.85 -4.88
CA LEU A 26 -32.59 -16.45 -4.34
C LEU A 26 -33.60 -16.73 -5.46
N MET A 27 -33.80 -18.00 -5.78
CA MET A 27 -34.84 -18.45 -6.68
C MET A 27 -36.26 -18.21 -6.09
N GLY A 28 -36.96 -17.23 -6.70
CA GLY A 28 -38.42 -17.05 -6.43
C GLY A 28 -39.25 -18.15 -7.08
N LYS A 29 -39.97 -18.88 -6.32
CA LYS A 29 -41.04 -19.80 -6.80
C LYS A 29 -42.22 -19.02 -7.32
N LYS A 30 -42.55 -19.24 -8.61
CA LYS A 30 -43.84 -18.95 -9.21
C LYS A 30 -45.01 -19.60 -8.45
N ASN A 31 -46.04 -18.85 -8.16
CA ASN A 31 -47.38 -19.41 -8.09
C ASN A 31 -48.39 -18.46 -8.71
N GLU A 32 -48.99 -18.95 -9.79
CA GLU A 32 -50.17 -18.37 -10.45
C GLU A 32 -51.40 -18.54 -9.57
N ASN A 33 -52.25 -17.53 -9.44
CA ASN A 33 -53.68 -17.76 -9.63
C ASN A 33 -54.49 -16.50 -9.94
N LYS A 34 -55.48 -16.76 -10.77
CA LYS A 34 -56.37 -15.90 -11.54
C LYS A 34 -57.52 -15.24 -10.74
N GLY A 35 -58.03 -14.22 -11.32
CA GLY A 35 -59.50 -13.97 -11.34
C GLY A 35 -59.90 -12.64 -10.74
N ALA A 36 -60.14 -11.59 -11.54
CA ALA A 36 -61.36 -11.19 -12.22
C ALA A 36 -62.32 -10.37 -11.32
N THR A 37 -62.53 -9.21 -11.74
CA THR A 37 -63.63 -8.42 -12.36
C THR A 37 -64.12 -7.18 -11.56
N THR A 38 -63.99 -6.03 -12.27
CA THR A 38 -64.95 -4.93 -12.57
C THR A 38 -65.79 -4.36 -11.44
N GLU A 39 -65.82 -3.06 -11.27
CA GLU A 39 -66.76 -2.13 -11.95
C GLU A 39 -66.56 -0.65 -11.57
N THR A 40 -66.69 0.12 -12.57
CA THR A 40 -66.86 1.56 -12.73
C THR A 40 -67.82 2.29 -11.79
N THR A 41 -67.53 3.52 -11.40
CA THR A 41 -68.48 4.68 -11.61
C THR A 41 -67.87 6.05 -11.37
N GLU A 42 -67.99 6.84 -12.37
CA GLU A 42 -68.11 8.26 -12.67
C GLU A 42 -67.92 9.38 -11.62
N GLN A 43 -67.26 10.39 -12.14
CA GLN A 43 -67.07 11.77 -11.63
C GLN A 43 -68.39 12.52 -11.37
N PRO A 44 -68.27 13.69 -10.68
CA PRO A 44 -68.29 14.96 -11.44
C PRO A 44 -67.31 16.04 -10.92
N THR A 45 -66.88 16.81 -11.91
CA THR A 45 -66.15 18.05 -11.92
C THR A 45 -66.71 19.18 -11.04
N THR A 46 -65.76 19.90 -10.35
CA THR A 46 -65.89 21.39 -10.27
C THR A 46 -64.48 21.96 -10.12
N SER A 47 -64.22 22.99 -10.97
CA SER A 47 -63.01 23.81 -11.04
C SER A 47 -62.93 24.81 -9.90
N GLU A 48 -61.79 24.91 -9.20
CA GLU A 48 -61.29 26.13 -8.60
C GLU A 48 -59.79 26.16 -8.72
N GLU A 49 -59.24 27.21 -9.33
CA GLU A 49 -57.83 27.50 -9.38
C GLU A 49 -57.32 27.78 -7.95
N ALA A 50 -56.38 26.99 -7.48
CA ALA A 50 -55.58 27.29 -6.30
C ALA A 50 -54.10 27.33 -6.74
N GLU A 51 -53.45 28.43 -6.46
CA GLU A 51 -52.00 28.60 -6.56
C GLU A 51 -51.31 27.46 -5.77
N THR A 52 -50.61 26.60 -6.47
CA THR A 52 -49.75 25.58 -5.87
C THR A 52 -48.44 26.25 -5.51
N THR A 53 -48.31 26.67 -4.26
CA THR A 53 -46.98 26.70 -3.63
C THR A 53 -46.57 25.24 -3.49
N THR A 54 -45.62 24.80 -4.28
CA THR A 54 -44.90 23.55 -4.05
C THR A 54 -44.06 23.76 -2.80
N GLU A 55 -44.56 23.34 -1.62
CA GLU A 55 -43.72 22.95 -0.54
C GLU A 55 -43.03 21.66 -1.01
N GLU A 56 -41.72 21.72 -1.24
CA GLU A 56 -40.88 20.49 -1.30
C GLU A 56 -41.03 19.77 0.04
N VAL A 57 -41.75 18.67 0.01
CA VAL A 57 -41.77 17.72 1.12
C VAL A 57 -40.36 17.08 1.10
N SER A 58 -39.52 17.51 2.01
CA SER A 58 -38.30 16.74 2.27
C SER A 58 -38.72 15.32 2.65
N GLU A 59 -38.44 14.34 1.80
CA GLU A 59 -38.67 12.93 2.15
C GLU A 59 -37.88 12.61 3.41
N GLU A 60 -38.64 12.36 4.49
CA GLU A 60 -38.04 12.00 5.79
C GLU A 60 -37.50 10.57 5.68
N VAL A 61 -36.20 10.41 5.67
CA VAL A 61 -35.57 9.08 5.66
C VAL A 61 -35.95 8.35 6.95
N VAL A 62 -36.50 7.15 6.82
CA VAL A 62 -36.86 6.31 7.97
C VAL A 62 -35.58 5.68 8.52
N MET A 63 -35.08 6.18 9.64
CA MET A 63 -33.88 5.69 10.29
C MET A 63 -34.14 4.36 11.00
N GLY A 64 -33.20 3.41 10.85
CA GLY A 64 -33.10 2.17 11.64
C GLY A 64 -32.76 2.45 13.11
N ASN A 65 -32.68 1.42 13.91
CA ASN A 65 -32.47 1.54 15.36
C ASN A 65 -31.09 1.00 15.82
N ASP A 66 -30.23 0.57 14.90
CA ASP A 66 -28.92 0.00 15.25
C ASP A 66 -27.90 1.11 15.61
N LEU A 67 -27.96 2.26 14.92
CA LEU A 67 -27.12 3.42 15.22
C LEU A 67 -27.64 4.18 16.46
N SER A 68 -26.74 4.50 17.39
CA SER A 68 -27.07 5.27 18.59
C SER A 68 -26.14 6.47 18.76
N TYR A 69 -26.70 7.63 18.95
CA TYR A 69 -25.99 8.87 19.26
C TYR A 69 -25.79 9.10 20.78
N GLU A 70 -26.12 8.12 21.63
CA GLU A 70 -25.98 8.26 23.08
C GLU A 70 -24.52 8.48 23.47
N GLY A 71 -24.26 9.58 24.17
CA GLY A 71 -22.90 9.97 24.60
C GLY A 71 -22.09 10.73 23.55
N TYR A 72 -22.65 10.97 22.37
CA TYR A 72 -22.03 11.78 21.32
C TYR A 72 -22.58 13.21 21.32
N ASN A 73 -21.73 14.17 20.97
CA ASN A 73 -22.08 15.58 20.78
C ASN A 73 -21.81 15.95 19.32
N LEU A 74 -22.72 16.71 18.70
CA LEU A 74 -22.46 17.29 17.38
C LEU A 74 -21.31 18.30 17.51
N VAL A 75 -20.19 18.06 16.85
CA VAL A 75 -18.99 18.91 16.89
C VAL A 75 -18.79 19.74 15.63
N TRP A 76 -19.33 19.31 14.51
CA TRP A 76 -19.31 20.03 13.25
C TRP A 76 -20.44 19.57 12.32
N GLU A 77 -21.00 20.50 11.55
CA GLU A 77 -21.95 20.24 10.49
C GLU A 77 -21.82 21.26 9.36
N ASP A 78 -22.10 20.85 8.13
CA ASP A 78 -22.42 21.73 7.02
C ASP A 78 -23.73 21.25 6.37
N ASN A 79 -24.73 22.10 6.40
CA ASN A 79 -26.05 21.87 5.80
C ASN A 79 -26.16 22.56 4.44
N PHE A 80 -25.06 23.11 3.92
CA PHE A 80 -24.95 23.80 2.63
C PHE A 80 -25.99 24.90 2.40
N ASP A 81 -26.41 25.57 3.49
CA ASP A 81 -27.42 26.68 3.43
C ASP A 81 -26.88 27.96 2.81
N ALA A 82 -25.56 28.09 2.62
CA ALA A 82 -24.92 29.25 2.02
C ALA A 82 -25.16 29.30 0.49
N ALA A 83 -24.94 30.45 -0.14
CA ALA A 83 -25.05 30.57 -1.60
C ALA A 83 -23.85 29.95 -2.36
N GLU A 84 -22.73 29.76 -1.68
CA GLU A 84 -21.46 29.22 -2.22
C GLU A 84 -20.85 28.26 -1.22
N LEU A 85 -19.98 27.38 -1.68
CA LEU A 85 -19.21 26.45 -0.81
C LEU A 85 -18.39 27.22 0.22
N ASN A 86 -18.51 26.85 1.50
CA ASN A 86 -17.75 27.45 2.59
C ASN A 86 -16.27 27.10 2.49
N ARG A 87 -15.47 28.00 1.93
CA ARG A 87 -14.02 27.81 1.74
C ARG A 87 -13.21 27.86 3.05
N ASP A 88 -13.80 28.23 4.17
CA ASP A 88 -13.14 28.15 5.48
C ASP A 88 -13.12 26.70 5.99
N ASP A 89 -14.06 25.87 5.59
CA ASP A 89 -14.20 24.47 5.97
C ASP A 89 -13.78 23.51 4.83
N TRP A 90 -13.95 23.90 3.57
CA TRP A 90 -13.67 23.04 2.40
C TRP A 90 -12.53 23.58 1.54
N ASN A 91 -11.64 22.68 1.10
CA ASN A 91 -10.74 22.87 -0.02
C ASN A 91 -11.40 22.33 -1.29
N VAL A 92 -11.01 22.87 -2.45
CA VAL A 92 -11.25 22.23 -3.75
C VAL A 92 -9.95 21.66 -4.26
N GLU A 93 -9.96 20.42 -4.64
CA GLU A 93 -8.79 19.75 -5.20
C GLU A 93 -8.73 19.89 -6.71
N LEU A 94 -7.50 20.01 -7.24
CA LEU A 94 -7.22 20.12 -8.67
C LEU A 94 -6.30 18.97 -9.07
N HIS A 95 -6.76 18.13 -9.99
CA HIS A 95 -5.97 16.98 -10.46
C HIS A 95 -6.19 16.74 -11.94
N GLU A 96 -5.11 16.48 -12.66
CA GLU A 96 -5.12 16.11 -14.08
C GLU A 96 -5.79 14.75 -14.33
N PRO A 97 -6.35 14.52 -15.52
CA PRO A 97 -6.90 13.22 -15.89
C PRO A 97 -5.87 12.09 -15.75
N GLY A 98 -6.31 10.97 -15.21
CA GLY A 98 -5.44 9.80 -15.00
C GLY A 98 -4.53 9.88 -13.78
N TRP A 99 -4.75 10.84 -12.89
CA TRP A 99 -4.00 10.98 -11.65
C TRP A 99 -4.05 9.71 -10.79
N VAL A 100 -5.23 9.13 -10.60
CA VAL A 100 -5.43 7.83 -9.92
C VAL A 100 -6.38 6.95 -10.73
N ASN A 101 -6.34 5.64 -10.52
CA ASN A 101 -7.31 4.63 -11.01
C ASN A 101 -7.62 4.68 -12.51
N ALA A 102 -6.78 5.33 -13.32
CA ALA A 102 -7.02 5.59 -14.74
C ALA A 102 -8.33 6.36 -15.02
N GLU A 103 -8.76 7.22 -14.10
CA GLU A 103 -9.95 8.06 -14.20
C GLU A 103 -9.79 9.12 -15.31
N TRP A 104 -10.91 9.52 -15.94
CA TRP A 104 -10.87 10.41 -17.10
C TRP A 104 -11.10 11.88 -16.80
N GLN A 105 -11.69 12.23 -15.65
CA GLN A 105 -11.96 13.61 -15.29
C GLN A 105 -10.70 14.37 -14.89
N GLU A 106 -10.69 15.66 -15.20
CA GLU A 106 -9.91 16.67 -14.51
C GLU A 106 -10.74 17.17 -13.33
N TYR A 107 -10.21 17.19 -12.10
CA TYR A 107 -10.86 17.86 -10.98
C TYR A 107 -10.52 19.34 -11.02
N VAL A 108 -11.56 20.17 -11.05
CA VAL A 108 -11.44 21.61 -11.31
C VAL A 108 -12.18 22.45 -10.27
N ASP A 109 -11.73 23.69 -10.06
CA ASP A 109 -12.45 24.71 -9.30
C ASP A 109 -13.37 25.51 -10.24
N SER A 110 -14.52 24.96 -10.54
CA SER A 110 -15.49 25.53 -11.49
C SER A 110 -16.91 25.50 -10.91
N GLU A 111 -17.62 26.60 -11.06
CA GLU A 111 -19.04 26.70 -10.68
C GLU A 111 -19.97 25.80 -11.55
N GLU A 112 -19.49 25.24 -12.64
CA GLU A 112 -20.20 24.23 -13.42
C GLU A 112 -20.11 22.84 -12.79
N ASN A 113 -19.05 22.57 -11.99
CA ASN A 113 -18.76 21.29 -11.39
C ASN A 113 -19.04 21.24 -9.89
N ILE A 114 -18.91 22.38 -9.17
CA ILE A 114 -19.06 22.48 -7.72
C ILE A 114 -19.90 23.69 -7.40
N PHE A 115 -21.13 23.51 -6.94
CA PHE A 115 -22.02 24.59 -6.63
C PHE A 115 -23.04 24.23 -5.55
N ILE A 116 -23.67 25.25 -4.95
CA ILE A 116 -24.78 25.05 -4.01
C ILE A 116 -26.10 25.34 -4.75
N GLU A 117 -27.01 24.40 -4.69
CA GLU A 117 -28.34 24.54 -5.26
C GLU A 117 -29.42 24.00 -4.31
N ASN A 118 -30.44 24.78 -3.99
CA ASN A 118 -31.53 24.41 -3.08
C ASN A 118 -31.07 23.90 -1.70
N GLY A 119 -30.04 24.52 -1.13
CA GLY A 119 -29.50 24.11 0.15
C GLY A 119 -28.74 22.76 0.11
N LYS A 120 -28.13 22.42 -1.02
CA LYS A 120 -27.35 21.19 -1.20
C LYS A 120 -26.06 21.48 -1.94
N LEU A 121 -24.98 20.81 -1.57
CA LEU A 121 -23.78 20.76 -2.39
C LEU A 121 -24.02 19.81 -3.57
N VAL A 122 -23.71 20.29 -4.78
CA VAL A 122 -23.79 19.51 -6.01
C VAL A 122 -22.39 19.36 -6.60
N LEU A 123 -21.97 18.12 -6.82
CA LEU A 123 -20.81 17.78 -7.64
C LEU A 123 -21.34 17.25 -8.98
N LYS A 124 -21.01 17.95 -10.07
CA LYS A 124 -21.52 17.64 -11.40
C LYS A 124 -20.39 17.29 -12.36
N PRO A 125 -20.49 16.14 -13.08
CA PRO A 125 -19.55 15.84 -14.16
C PRO A 125 -19.95 16.64 -15.41
N VAL A 126 -18.97 17.17 -16.12
CA VAL A 126 -19.18 17.90 -17.37
C VAL A 126 -18.35 17.26 -18.46
N LYS A 127 -19.01 16.97 -19.60
CA LYS A 127 -18.35 16.49 -20.80
C LYS A 127 -18.31 17.58 -21.84
N THR A 128 -17.15 17.89 -22.40
CA THR A 128 -16.96 18.79 -23.53
C THR A 128 -16.25 18.08 -24.68
N THR A 129 -16.56 18.45 -25.92
CA THR A 129 -15.91 17.88 -27.11
C THR A 129 -15.21 19.00 -27.87
N ASP A 130 -13.94 18.85 -28.19
CA ASP A 130 -13.16 19.84 -28.94
C ASP A 130 -13.49 19.87 -30.45
N GLU A 131 -12.88 20.81 -31.17
CA GLU A 131 -13.07 20.97 -32.60
C GLU A 131 -12.59 19.75 -33.44
N ASN A 132 -11.76 18.87 -32.84
CA ASN A 132 -11.24 17.68 -33.46
C ASN A 132 -12.08 16.43 -33.12
N GLY A 133 -13.08 16.58 -32.25
CA GLY A 133 -13.94 15.49 -31.81
C GLY A 133 -13.36 14.69 -30.62
N ASN A 134 -12.39 15.24 -29.86
CA ASN A 134 -11.90 14.62 -28.64
C ASN A 134 -12.78 15.06 -27.48
N ASP A 135 -13.14 14.10 -26.64
CA ASP A 135 -13.92 14.32 -25.43
C ASP A 135 -13.01 14.66 -24.24
N TYR A 136 -13.43 15.62 -23.43
CA TYR A 136 -12.80 16.04 -22.18
C TYR A 136 -13.84 16.00 -21.07
N TYR A 137 -13.41 15.57 -19.88
CA TYR A 137 -14.28 15.41 -18.73
C TYR A 137 -13.74 16.26 -17.58
N THR A 138 -14.62 17.01 -16.92
CA THR A 138 -14.32 17.69 -15.67
C THR A 138 -15.29 17.27 -14.60
N SER A 139 -14.88 17.33 -13.33
CA SER A 139 -15.71 17.00 -12.19
C SER A 139 -15.28 17.75 -10.93
N GLY A 140 -16.00 17.54 -9.82
CA GLY A 140 -15.76 18.16 -8.53
C GLY A 140 -15.16 17.17 -7.52
N ARG A 141 -14.16 17.67 -6.76
CA ARG A 141 -13.62 17.02 -5.56
C ARG A 141 -13.35 18.08 -4.49
N VAL A 142 -13.92 17.88 -3.30
CA VAL A 142 -13.75 18.78 -2.16
C VAL A 142 -13.33 18.00 -0.93
N ASN A 143 -12.53 18.62 -0.06
CA ASN A 143 -12.06 18.00 1.18
C ASN A 143 -11.96 19.00 2.33
N THR A 144 -11.84 18.47 3.56
CA THR A 144 -11.70 19.29 4.78
C THR A 144 -10.28 19.31 5.35
N GLN A 145 -9.26 18.80 4.64
CA GLN A 145 -7.89 18.65 5.12
C GLN A 145 -7.31 19.94 5.71
N ASN A 146 -6.76 19.84 6.93
CA ASN A 146 -6.21 20.96 7.71
C ASN A 146 -7.19 22.08 8.05
N LYS A 147 -8.51 21.80 7.93
CA LYS A 147 -9.58 22.71 8.29
C LYS A 147 -10.56 22.07 9.26
N LYS A 148 -11.02 20.86 8.97
CA LYS A 148 -11.89 20.03 9.81
C LYS A 148 -11.39 18.61 9.78
N ASP A 149 -10.46 18.31 10.65
CA ASP A 149 -9.84 17.00 10.81
C ASP A 149 -10.29 16.42 12.14
N PHE A 150 -10.62 15.14 12.17
CA PHE A 150 -11.18 14.48 13.33
C PHE A 150 -10.53 13.12 13.56
N THR A 151 -10.35 12.76 14.84
CA THR A 151 -9.98 11.40 15.22
C THR A 151 -11.15 10.82 15.99
N TYR A 152 -11.68 9.69 15.51
CA TYR A 152 -12.88 9.04 16.01
C TYR A 152 -14.16 9.88 15.89
N GLY A 153 -15.30 9.22 16.01
CA GLY A 153 -16.61 9.85 15.97
C GLY A 153 -17.60 9.14 15.06
N ILE A 154 -18.77 9.72 14.94
CA ILE A 154 -19.77 9.35 13.94
C ILE A 154 -19.67 10.37 12.80
N PHE A 155 -19.40 9.88 11.60
CA PHE A 155 -19.38 10.67 10.36
C PHE A 155 -20.59 10.29 9.53
N GLU A 156 -21.40 11.27 9.21
CA GLU A 156 -22.69 11.06 8.58
C GLU A 156 -22.91 12.04 7.44
N ALA A 157 -23.37 11.55 6.29
CA ALA A 157 -23.85 12.40 5.20
C ALA A 157 -25.18 11.87 4.66
N LYS A 158 -26.13 12.81 4.38
CA LYS A 158 -27.34 12.52 3.63
C LYS A 158 -27.13 12.97 2.19
N LEU A 159 -27.22 12.02 1.27
CA LEU A 159 -26.83 12.27 -0.13
C LEU A 159 -27.62 11.39 -1.11
N ARG A 160 -27.54 11.76 -2.39
CA ARG A 160 -28.10 11.08 -3.54
C ARG A 160 -27.09 11.06 -4.67
N VAL A 161 -26.88 9.91 -5.32
CA VAL A 161 -25.86 9.73 -6.36
C VAL A 161 -26.40 9.82 -7.78
N PRO A 162 -25.59 10.11 -8.81
CA PRO A 162 -26.01 10.01 -10.20
C PRO A 162 -26.05 8.56 -10.67
N GLU A 163 -27.02 8.22 -11.53
CA GLU A 163 -27.03 6.99 -12.32
C GLU A 163 -26.26 7.19 -13.64
N GLY A 164 -25.46 6.21 -14.05
CA GLY A 164 -24.75 6.19 -15.33
C GLY A 164 -23.47 5.38 -15.31
N VAL A 165 -23.17 4.69 -16.40
CA VAL A 165 -21.93 3.91 -16.55
C VAL A 165 -20.71 4.81 -16.42
N GLY A 166 -19.74 4.39 -15.61
CA GLY A 166 -18.48 5.10 -15.40
C GLY A 166 -18.53 6.19 -14.32
N TYR A 167 -19.60 6.36 -13.56
CA TYR A 167 -19.61 7.25 -12.39
C TYR A 167 -19.22 6.50 -11.12
N LEU A 168 -18.36 7.14 -10.30
CA LEU A 168 -18.04 6.74 -8.93
C LEU A 168 -18.17 7.95 -7.99
N PRO A 169 -19.37 8.22 -7.46
CA PRO A 169 -19.52 9.12 -6.32
C PRO A 169 -18.96 8.46 -5.06
N ALA A 170 -18.24 9.25 -4.24
CA ALA A 170 -17.64 8.77 -3.00
C ALA A 170 -17.79 9.80 -1.87
N PHE A 171 -17.98 9.28 -0.65
CA PHE A 171 -17.88 9.95 0.64
C PHE A 171 -16.96 9.12 1.54
N TRP A 172 -15.79 9.64 1.88
CA TRP A 172 -14.72 8.89 2.49
C TRP A 172 -13.78 9.76 3.32
N LEU A 173 -12.92 9.12 4.08
CA LEU A 173 -11.96 9.74 4.99
C LEU A 173 -10.54 9.32 4.62
N MET A 174 -9.62 10.29 4.66
CA MET A 174 -8.20 10.06 4.44
C MET A 174 -7.38 10.64 5.59
N SER A 175 -6.24 10.03 5.91
CA SER A 175 -5.32 10.53 6.93
C SER A 175 -4.87 11.95 6.64
N THR A 176 -4.93 12.83 7.64
CA THR A 176 -4.55 14.25 7.49
C THR A 176 -3.07 14.42 7.20
N ASP A 177 -2.20 13.59 7.78
CA ASP A 177 -0.76 13.59 7.55
C ASP A 177 -0.24 12.17 7.29
N GLU A 178 -0.04 11.84 6.04
CA GLU A 178 0.46 10.55 5.58
C GLU A 178 1.91 10.28 6.04
N ASN A 179 2.67 11.29 6.46
CA ASN A 179 4.05 11.09 6.92
C ASN A 179 4.13 10.51 8.33
N VAL A 180 3.03 10.44 9.07
CA VAL A 180 3.01 9.90 10.44
C VAL A 180 3.32 8.40 10.43
N TYR A 181 2.55 7.63 9.66
CA TYR A 181 2.70 6.18 9.55
C TYR A 181 3.22 5.72 8.19
N GLY A 182 3.32 6.61 7.24
CA GLY A 182 3.78 6.39 5.87
C GLY A 182 2.69 6.66 4.84
N GLN A 183 3.09 6.70 3.58
CA GLN A 183 2.19 6.94 2.46
C GLN A 183 1.12 5.84 2.37
N TRP A 184 0.02 6.17 1.70
CA TRP A 184 -1.04 5.20 1.40
C TRP A 184 -0.45 3.85 0.89
N PRO A 185 -0.96 2.68 1.32
CA PRO A 185 -2.12 2.47 2.21
C PRO A 185 -1.78 2.43 3.71
N ARG A 186 -0.51 2.61 4.11
CA ARG A 186 -0.05 2.52 5.51
C ARG A 186 -0.70 3.55 6.43
N CYS A 187 -1.05 4.71 5.90
CA CYS A 187 -1.71 5.79 6.66
C CYS A 187 -3.19 5.53 6.93
N GLY A 188 -3.80 4.56 6.26
CA GLY A 188 -5.22 4.24 6.38
C GLY A 188 -6.14 5.10 5.52
N GLU A 189 -7.28 4.52 5.12
CA GLU A 189 -8.40 5.14 4.42
C GLU A 189 -9.69 4.50 4.89
N VAL A 190 -10.79 5.27 5.00
CA VAL A 190 -12.10 4.77 5.40
C VAL A 190 -13.14 5.26 4.42
N ASP A 191 -13.70 4.35 3.62
CA ASP A 191 -14.74 4.64 2.64
C ASP A 191 -16.10 4.40 3.28
N ILE A 192 -16.89 5.46 3.42
CA ILE A 192 -18.22 5.41 4.02
C ILE A 192 -19.25 5.07 2.96
N MET A 193 -19.10 5.67 1.79
CA MET A 193 -19.95 5.42 0.63
C MET A 193 -19.12 5.44 -0.64
N GLU A 194 -19.18 4.34 -1.37
CA GLU A 194 -18.82 4.24 -2.78
C GLU A 194 -19.94 3.51 -3.52
N VAL A 195 -20.43 4.08 -4.61
CA VAL A 195 -21.52 3.51 -5.39
C VAL A 195 -21.16 3.52 -6.88
N HIS A 196 -21.29 2.36 -7.54
CA HIS A 196 -21.17 2.32 -8.99
C HIS A 196 -22.38 2.96 -9.67
N GLY A 197 -22.17 3.99 -10.45
CA GLY A 197 -23.26 4.65 -11.17
C GLY A 197 -24.03 3.74 -12.13
N SER A 198 -23.45 2.63 -12.58
CA SER A 198 -24.11 1.58 -13.36
C SER A 198 -25.00 0.66 -12.53
N GLU A 199 -24.85 0.65 -11.20
CA GLU A 199 -25.62 -0.17 -10.25
C GLU A 199 -25.84 0.59 -8.95
N THR A 200 -26.79 1.52 -8.93
CA THR A 200 -27.04 2.42 -7.81
C THR A 200 -27.87 1.81 -6.69
N THR A 201 -27.91 0.49 -6.59
CA THR A 201 -28.58 -0.25 -5.50
C THR A 201 -27.60 -0.71 -4.43
N THR A 202 -26.30 -0.81 -4.71
CA THR A 202 -25.29 -1.37 -3.81
C THR A 202 -24.28 -0.30 -3.37
N ASN A 203 -24.11 -0.19 -2.05
CA ASN A 203 -23.06 0.63 -1.41
C ASN A 203 -21.92 -0.25 -0.94
N TYR A 204 -20.70 0.24 -1.09
CA TYR A 204 -19.47 -0.38 -0.58
C TYR A 204 -18.92 0.48 0.55
N GLY A 205 -18.71 -0.14 1.72
CA GLY A 205 -18.02 0.48 2.86
C GLY A 205 -16.72 -0.25 3.10
N THR A 206 -15.58 0.45 3.07
CA THR A 206 -14.28 -0.19 3.02
C THR A 206 -13.32 0.46 4.01
N ILE A 207 -12.31 -0.27 4.49
CA ILE A 207 -11.05 0.30 4.98
C ILE A 207 -9.90 -0.22 4.14
N HIS A 208 -8.93 0.66 3.84
CA HIS A 208 -7.64 0.30 3.25
C HIS A 208 -6.52 0.56 4.24
N TYR A 209 -5.60 -0.40 4.40
CA TYR A 209 -4.56 -0.33 5.42
C TYR A 209 -3.34 -1.20 5.10
N GLY A 210 -2.31 -1.07 5.91
CA GLY A 210 -1.21 -2.03 5.99
C GLY A 210 -0.10 -1.87 4.96
N ASN A 211 0.94 -2.69 5.17
CA ASN A 211 2.00 -2.97 4.22
C ASN A 211 2.46 -4.43 4.46
N PRO A 212 2.19 -5.37 3.54
CA PRO A 212 1.53 -5.14 2.25
C PRO A 212 0.10 -4.58 2.39
N HIS A 213 -0.41 -3.96 1.31
CA HIS A 213 -1.78 -3.44 1.27
C HIS A 213 -2.80 -4.53 1.57
N ASN A 214 -3.74 -4.21 2.44
CA ASN A 214 -4.94 -5.01 2.68
C ASN A 214 -6.16 -4.11 2.80
N GLN A 215 -7.35 -4.71 2.69
CA GLN A 215 -8.63 -4.02 2.82
C GLN A 215 -9.64 -4.93 3.50
N SER A 216 -10.66 -4.33 4.11
CA SER A 216 -11.88 -5.02 4.54
C SER A 216 -13.07 -4.25 4.00
N GLN A 217 -13.99 -4.94 3.33
CA GLN A 217 -15.13 -4.34 2.65
C GLN A 217 -16.42 -5.03 3.02
N GLY A 218 -17.44 -4.26 3.41
CA GLY A 218 -18.82 -4.70 3.53
C GLY A 218 -19.70 -4.04 2.48
N THR A 219 -20.79 -4.67 2.12
CA THR A 219 -21.76 -4.17 1.15
C THR A 219 -23.17 -4.12 1.73
N TYR A 220 -23.95 -3.12 1.27
CA TYR A 220 -25.37 -3.03 1.55
C TYR A 220 -26.14 -2.84 0.24
N THR A 221 -27.10 -3.71 -0.03
CA THR A 221 -27.94 -3.62 -1.24
C THR A 221 -29.36 -3.25 -0.88
N LEU A 222 -29.90 -2.17 -1.46
CA LEU A 222 -31.29 -1.73 -1.29
C LEU A 222 -32.26 -2.69 -1.97
N GLU A 223 -33.39 -2.94 -1.33
CA GLU A 223 -34.50 -3.68 -1.91
C GLU A 223 -35.65 -2.72 -2.30
N GLY A 224 -35.84 -2.54 -3.61
CA GLY A 224 -36.97 -1.79 -4.14
C GLY A 224 -36.81 -0.26 -4.19
N ASP A 225 -35.60 0.22 -3.96
CA ASP A 225 -35.18 1.62 -4.11
C ASP A 225 -33.77 1.68 -4.71
N THR A 226 -33.26 2.88 -5.02
CA THR A 226 -31.90 3.11 -5.51
C THR A 226 -31.32 4.36 -4.87
N PHE A 227 -30.01 4.42 -4.74
CA PHE A 227 -29.30 5.61 -4.26
C PHE A 227 -29.37 6.79 -5.24
N SER A 228 -29.87 6.57 -6.47
CA SER A 228 -30.12 7.61 -7.46
C SER A 228 -31.55 8.17 -7.45
N ASP A 229 -32.52 7.41 -6.94
CA ASP A 229 -33.91 7.85 -6.88
C ASP A 229 -34.22 8.61 -5.58
N SER A 230 -33.62 8.18 -4.46
CA SER A 230 -33.89 8.73 -3.12
C SER A 230 -32.62 9.17 -2.40
N TYR A 231 -32.78 10.08 -1.41
CA TYR A 231 -31.70 10.43 -0.48
C TYR A 231 -31.61 9.37 0.60
N HIS A 232 -30.37 8.95 0.91
CA HIS A 232 -30.09 8.01 1.98
C HIS A 232 -29.06 8.59 2.95
N VAL A 233 -28.98 8.08 4.16
CA VAL A 233 -28.03 8.50 5.19
C VAL A 233 -26.94 7.44 5.32
N PHE A 234 -25.73 7.79 4.91
CA PHE A 234 -24.53 6.97 4.98
C PHE A 234 -23.74 7.37 6.21
N THR A 235 -23.39 6.40 7.04
CA THR A 235 -22.75 6.68 8.33
C THR A 235 -21.67 5.68 8.63
N VAL A 236 -20.56 6.16 9.20
CA VAL A 236 -19.56 5.35 9.88
C VAL A 236 -19.45 5.79 11.34
N GLU A 237 -19.45 4.82 12.27
CA GLU A 237 -19.06 5.01 13.67
C GLU A 237 -17.65 4.48 13.84
N TRP A 238 -16.71 5.36 14.10
CA TRP A 238 -15.31 5.06 14.28
C TRP A 238 -14.90 5.27 15.74
N GLU A 239 -14.63 4.18 16.42
CA GLU A 239 -14.14 4.13 17.80
C GLU A 239 -12.71 3.56 17.84
N PRO A 240 -11.93 3.75 18.92
CA PRO A 240 -10.65 3.08 19.05
C PRO A 240 -10.78 1.57 18.89
N GLY A 241 -10.13 1.03 17.86
CA GLY A 241 -10.11 -0.40 17.56
C GLY A 241 -11.40 -0.97 16.97
N LYS A 242 -12.34 -0.13 16.52
CA LYS A 242 -13.57 -0.60 15.88
C LYS A 242 -14.14 0.45 14.94
N ILE A 243 -14.50 0.03 13.73
CA ILE A 243 -15.19 0.86 12.76
C ILE A 243 -16.45 0.11 12.31
N SER A 244 -17.61 0.78 12.29
CA SER A 244 -18.90 0.19 11.95
C SER A 244 -19.64 1.07 10.94
N TRP A 245 -20.22 0.45 9.91
CA TRP A 245 -20.92 1.15 8.82
C TRP A 245 -22.40 0.93 8.90
N TYR A 246 -23.15 1.99 8.68
CA TYR A 246 -24.61 2.00 8.73
C TYR A 246 -25.17 2.66 7.46
N LEU A 247 -26.26 2.09 6.97
CA LEU A 247 -27.13 2.73 5.99
C LEU A 247 -28.50 2.99 6.60
N ASP A 248 -28.95 4.26 6.56
CA ASP A 248 -30.21 4.67 7.18
C ASP A 248 -30.37 4.16 8.63
N GLY A 249 -29.26 4.19 9.39
CA GLY A 249 -29.20 3.71 10.76
C GLY A 249 -29.18 2.19 10.95
N ASN A 250 -29.16 1.39 9.88
CA ASN A 250 -29.04 -0.05 9.94
C ASN A 250 -27.58 -0.48 9.79
N LEU A 251 -27.06 -1.25 10.76
CA LEU A 251 -25.69 -1.78 10.73
C LEU A 251 -25.56 -2.84 9.63
N TYR A 252 -24.52 -2.75 8.81
CA TYR A 252 -24.26 -3.78 7.79
C TYR A 252 -22.82 -4.30 7.76
N HIS A 253 -21.85 -3.55 8.33
CA HIS A 253 -20.47 -3.98 8.38
C HIS A 253 -19.80 -3.50 9.67
N THR A 254 -18.89 -4.28 10.23
CA THR A 254 -18.03 -3.90 11.35
C THR A 254 -16.67 -4.53 11.16
N GLU A 255 -15.61 -3.71 11.35
CA GLU A 255 -14.24 -4.17 11.30
C GLU A 255 -13.49 -3.79 12.58
N SER A 256 -12.61 -4.67 13.04
CA SER A 256 -11.76 -4.48 14.23
C SER A 256 -10.41 -5.16 14.11
N ASP A 257 -10.10 -5.75 12.95
CA ASP A 257 -8.84 -6.42 12.70
C ASP A 257 -8.10 -5.80 11.53
N TRP A 258 -7.15 -4.92 11.84
CA TRP A 258 -6.26 -4.29 10.87
C TRP A 258 -4.85 -4.17 11.42
N TYR A 259 -3.93 -3.78 10.58
CA TYR A 259 -2.53 -3.56 10.93
C TYR A 259 -1.91 -2.44 10.09
N SER A 260 -0.82 -1.91 10.55
CA SER A 260 0.12 -1.16 9.72
C SER A 260 1.54 -1.42 10.21
N VAL A 261 2.52 -1.29 9.34
CA VAL A 261 3.92 -1.53 9.67
C VAL A 261 4.81 -0.39 9.20
N THR A 262 5.87 -0.13 9.96
CA THR A 262 6.97 0.70 9.48
C THR A 262 7.97 -0.20 8.75
N GLU A 263 8.43 0.22 7.58
CA GLU A 263 9.36 -0.56 6.78
C GLU A 263 10.63 -0.92 7.56
N GLY A 264 10.97 -2.21 7.57
CA GLY A 264 12.11 -2.76 8.33
C GLY A 264 11.88 -2.89 9.84
N GLN A 265 10.69 -2.56 10.34
CA GLN A 265 10.29 -2.65 11.74
C GLN A 265 9.04 -3.53 11.89
N GLY A 266 8.56 -3.71 13.11
CA GLY A 266 7.35 -4.47 13.38
C GLY A 266 6.05 -3.70 13.11
N GLU A 267 4.93 -4.32 13.46
CA GLU A 267 3.64 -3.65 13.40
C GLU A 267 3.60 -2.43 14.31
N LEU A 268 2.93 -1.38 13.84
CA LEU A 268 2.56 -0.23 14.65
C LEU A 268 1.63 -0.66 15.79
N THR A 269 1.69 0.08 16.89
CA THR A 269 0.79 -0.20 18.02
C THR A 269 -0.66 -0.03 17.62
N TYR A 270 -1.47 -1.08 17.77
CA TYR A 270 -2.91 -1.02 17.54
C TYR A 270 -3.56 0.07 18.41
N PRO A 271 -4.52 0.88 17.91
CA PRO A 271 -5.26 0.70 16.67
C PRO A 271 -4.73 1.50 15.45
N ALA A 272 -3.42 1.79 15.38
CA ALA A 272 -2.85 2.41 14.18
C ALA A 272 -3.17 1.56 12.92
N PRO A 273 -3.44 2.21 11.75
CA PRO A 273 -3.31 3.63 11.46
C PRO A 273 -4.57 4.45 11.79
N PHE A 274 -5.66 3.82 12.24
CA PHE A 274 -6.93 4.47 12.53
C PHE A 274 -6.97 5.04 13.96
N ASP A 275 -5.94 5.80 14.32
CA ASP A 275 -5.79 6.45 15.62
C ASP A 275 -5.19 7.86 15.51
N GLN A 276 -5.26 8.45 14.33
CA GLN A 276 -4.77 9.78 13.97
C GLN A 276 -5.91 10.59 13.31
N PRO A 277 -5.78 11.91 13.12
CA PRO A 277 -6.80 12.69 12.43
C PRO A 277 -6.98 12.29 10.97
N PHE A 278 -8.24 12.20 10.55
CA PHE A 278 -8.65 12.03 9.17
C PHE A 278 -9.52 13.22 8.74
N TYR A 279 -9.46 13.55 7.48
CA TYR A 279 -10.30 14.56 6.85
C TYR A 279 -11.33 13.92 5.90
N ILE A 280 -12.42 14.65 5.68
CA ILE A 280 -13.53 14.21 4.84
C ILE A 280 -13.26 14.57 3.37
N ILE A 281 -13.58 13.65 2.47
CA ILE A 281 -13.54 13.85 1.02
C ILE A 281 -14.92 13.53 0.43
N LEU A 282 -15.37 14.39 -0.49
CA LEU A 282 -16.54 14.18 -1.36
C LEU A 282 -16.09 14.39 -2.80
N ASN A 283 -16.27 13.38 -3.65
CA ASN A 283 -15.92 13.50 -5.07
C ASN A 283 -16.85 12.70 -5.98
N LEU A 284 -16.86 13.06 -7.24
CA LEU A 284 -17.48 12.28 -8.30
C LEU A 284 -16.44 11.98 -9.38
N ALA A 285 -15.94 10.75 -9.41
CA ALA A 285 -15.04 10.31 -10.46
C ALA A 285 -15.79 9.92 -11.73
N VAL A 286 -15.12 10.01 -12.87
CA VAL A 286 -15.63 9.68 -14.20
C VAL A 286 -14.67 8.71 -14.89
N GLY A 287 -15.11 7.48 -15.09
CA GLY A 287 -14.28 6.41 -15.61
C GLY A 287 -13.40 5.80 -14.52
N GLY A 288 -12.59 4.83 -14.92
CA GLY A 288 -11.66 4.14 -14.05
C GLY A 288 -11.72 2.63 -14.21
N SER A 289 -10.68 1.97 -13.71
CA SER A 289 -10.55 0.52 -13.86
C SER A 289 -11.62 -0.28 -13.11
N TRP A 290 -12.20 0.29 -12.06
CA TRP A 290 -13.21 -0.41 -11.24
C TRP A 290 -14.64 -0.24 -11.78
N VAL A 291 -15.05 0.99 -12.13
CA VAL A 291 -16.43 1.29 -12.56
C VAL A 291 -16.61 1.24 -14.09
N GLY A 292 -15.55 0.99 -14.83
CA GLY A 292 -15.55 1.09 -16.29
C GLY A 292 -15.55 2.54 -16.78
N TYR A 293 -15.87 2.71 -18.05
CA TYR A 293 -15.79 4.03 -18.69
C TYR A 293 -17.13 4.46 -19.25
N PRO A 294 -17.44 5.78 -19.22
CA PRO A 294 -18.65 6.32 -19.80
C PRO A 294 -18.86 5.87 -21.25
N ASP A 295 -20.09 5.57 -21.59
CA ASP A 295 -20.52 5.20 -22.94
C ASP A 295 -21.61 6.16 -23.49
N GLU A 296 -22.23 5.80 -24.59
CA GLU A 296 -23.28 6.60 -25.22
C GLU A 296 -24.58 6.68 -24.41
N THR A 297 -24.73 5.87 -23.35
CA THR A 297 -25.89 5.89 -22.45
C THR A 297 -25.66 6.76 -21.22
N THR A 298 -24.42 7.20 -20.94
CA THR A 298 -24.05 8.00 -19.78
C THR A 298 -24.56 9.44 -19.92
N ASP A 299 -25.47 9.88 -19.03
CA ASP A 299 -26.10 11.19 -19.04
C ASP A 299 -25.26 12.23 -18.28
N PHE A 300 -24.49 13.06 -18.97
CA PHE A 300 -23.74 14.17 -18.39
C PHE A 300 -24.58 15.43 -18.17
N GLU A 301 -25.73 15.55 -18.80
CA GLU A 301 -26.59 16.77 -18.68
C GLU A 301 -27.26 16.80 -17.30
N ASN A 302 -27.84 15.67 -16.89
CA ASN A 302 -28.62 15.57 -15.65
C ASN A 302 -27.91 14.90 -14.49
N ALA A 303 -26.72 14.32 -14.70
CA ALA A 303 -25.95 13.68 -13.63
C ALA A 303 -25.60 14.68 -12.53
N ARG A 304 -25.91 14.32 -11.27
CA ARG A 304 -25.69 15.12 -10.07
C ARG A 304 -25.40 14.23 -8.89
N TYR A 305 -24.30 14.47 -8.21
CA TYR A 305 -24.06 13.97 -6.88
C TYR A 305 -24.46 15.06 -5.90
N GLU A 306 -25.55 14.85 -5.18
CA GLU A 306 -26.20 15.85 -4.33
C GLU A 306 -26.01 15.50 -2.85
N ILE A 307 -25.46 16.41 -2.07
CA ILE A 307 -25.21 16.23 -0.65
C ILE A 307 -26.07 17.25 0.13
N ASP A 308 -27.00 16.75 0.94
CA ASP A 308 -27.95 17.54 1.74
C ASP A 308 -27.24 18.11 2.98
N TYR A 309 -26.48 17.28 3.67
CA TYR A 309 -25.64 17.68 4.80
C TYR A 309 -24.47 16.70 5.02
N VAL A 310 -23.47 17.19 5.74
CA VAL A 310 -22.42 16.38 6.38
C VAL A 310 -22.37 16.75 7.85
N LYS A 311 -22.26 15.74 8.73
CA LYS A 311 -22.23 15.93 10.20
C LYS A 311 -21.17 15.05 10.82
N VAL A 312 -20.54 15.59 11.88
CA VAL A 312 -19.59 14.83 12.71
C VAL A 312 -19.97 14.96 14.18
N TYR A 313 -20.06 13.82 14.85
CA TYR A 313 -20.34 13.74 16.27
C TYR A 313 -19.18 13.07 16.98
N GLN A 314 -18.81 13.57 18.16
CA GLN A 314 -17.74 13.00 18.96
C GLN A 314 -18.15 12.84 20.43
N ARG A 315 -17.51 11.89 21.12
CA ARG A 315 -17.59 11.76 22.58
C ARG A 315 -16.63 12.76 23.22
N ASP A 316 -16.84 13.05 24.51
CA ASP A 316 -15.95 13.93 25.28
C ASP A 316 -14.53 13.34 25.46
N SER A 317 -14.40 12.01 25.39
CA SER A 317 -13.12 11.30 25.44
C SER A 317 -13.26 9.87 24.92
N TYR A 318 -12.15 9.30 24.49
CA TYR A 318 -12.03 7.91 24.01
C TYR A 318 -10.96 7.17 24.82
N ASP A 319 -11.18 5.88 25.08
CA ASP A 319 -10.16 5.00 25.67
C ASP A 319 -9.39 4.34 24.51
N GLU A 320 -8.18 4.77 24.27
CA GLU A 320 -7.30 4.24 23.23
C GLU A 320 -6.51 2.99 23.67
N ASN A 321 -6.69 2.52 24.91
CA ASN A 321 -6.05 1.28 25.39
C ASN A 321 -6.84 0.05 24.94
N VAL A 322 -6.93 -0.13 23.63
CA VAL A 322 -7.61 -1.24 23.02
C VAL A 322 -6.61 -2.33 22.60
N THR A 323 -7.07 -3.56 22.57
CA THR A 323 -6.27 -4.72 22.18
C THR A 323 -6.78 -5.22 20.83
N LYS A 324 -5.87 -5.50 19.92
CA LYS A 324 -6.21 -6.14 18.64
C LYS A 324 -6.89 -7.49 18.91
N PRO A 325 -7.98 -7.82 18.21
CA PRO A 325 -8.57 -9.13 18.30
C PRO A 325 -7.54 -10.23 17.98
N GLU A 326 -7.53 -11.29 18.79
CA GLU A 326 -6.70 -12.46 18.49
C GLU A 326 -7.31 -13.21 17.30
N LYS A 327 -6.56 -13.36 16.22
CA LYS A 327 -6.92 -14.27 15.13
C LYS A 327 -6.70 -15.70 15.58
N ASP A 328 -7.62 -16.60 15.21
CA ASP A 328 -7.37 -18.03 15.29
C ASP A 328 -6.36 -18.39 14.17
N VAL A 329 -5.11 -18.44 14.55
CA VAL A 329 -4.00 -18.88 13.68
C VAL A 329 -3.70 -20.37 13.82
N SER A 330 -4.66 -21.15 14.37
CA SER A 330 -4.50 -22.59 14.50
C SER A 330 -4.45 -23.24 13.12
N PHE A 331 -3.37 -24.00 12.89
CA PHE A 331 -3.23 -24.79 11.68
C PHE A 331 -4.09 -26.04 11.78
N ARG A 332 -4.89 -26.27 10.75
CA ARG A 332 -5.56 -27.54 10.58
C ARG A 332 -4.54 -28.66 10.39
N GLU A 333 -4.67 -29.75 11.13
CA GLU A 333 -3.80 -30.91 10.95
C GLU A 333 -4.02 -31.56 9.58
N PRO A 334 -2.94 -31.94 8.88
CA PRO A 334 -3.02 -32.75 7.68
C PRO A 334 -3.73 -34.08 7.94
N ALA A 335 -4.25 -34.72 6.90
CA ALA A 335 -4.71 -36.11 6.98
C ALA A 335 -3.55 -37.06 7.36
N GLU A 336 -3.86 -38.28 7.83
CA GLU A 336 -2.85 -39.27 8.28
C GLU A 336 -1.76 -39.56 7.23
N ASP A 337 -2.05 -39.36 5.94
CA ASP A 337 -1.09 -39.55 4.82
C ASP A 337 -0.36 -38.25 4.41
N GLY A 338 -0.50 -37.16 5.18
CA GLY A 338 0.12 -35.86 4.95
C GLY A 338 -0.63 -34.99 3.94
N GLU A 339 -1.84 -35.38 3.54
CA GLU A 339 -2.67 -34.66 2.58
C GLU A 339 -3.28 -33.41 3.21
N LEU A 340 -3.26 -32.29 2.47
CA LEU A 340 -3.86 -31.03 2.90
C LEU A 340 -5.29 -30.83 2.34
N LEU A 341 -5.68 -31.58 1.29
CA LEU A 341 -6.98 -31.47 0.66
C LEU A 341 -7.98 -32.47 1.22
N PHE A 342 -9.23 -32.03 1.33
CA PHE A 342 -10.38 -32.91 1.58
C PHE A 342 -11.02 -33.34 0.26
N ASN A 343 -11.74 -34.49 0.27
CA ASN A 343 -12.41 -35.07 -0.89
C ASN A 343 -11.64 -34.93 -2.21
N ARG A 344 -10.35 -35.19 -2.14
CA ARG A 344 -9.35 -35.00 -3.21
C ARG A 344 -9.53 -35.90 -4.43
N ASP A 345 -10.21 -37.03 -4.22
CA ASP A 345 -10.52 -38.02 -5.25
C ASP A 345 -11.96 -37.92 -5.76
N PHE A 346 -12.68 -36.88 -5.31
CA PHE A 346 -14.09 -36.64 -5.63
C PHE A 346 -14.98 -37.86 -5.43
N SER A 347 -14.71 -38.67 -4.40
CA SER A 347 -15.48 -39.85 -4.06
C SER A 347 -16.78 -39.52 -3.29
N GLU A 348 -16.89 -38.33 -2.72
CA GLU A 348 -18.05 -37.85 -1.98
C GLU A 348 -18.78 -36.75 -2.73
N ALA A 349 -20.11 -36.72 -2.64
CA ALA A 349 -20.87 -35.61 -3.20
C ALA A 349 -20.79 -34.39 -2.26
N GLU A 350 -20.73 -33.22 -2.81
CA GLU A 350 -20.57 -31.97 -2.07
C GLU A 350 -21.52 -30.88 -2.53
N ASP A 351 -21.77 -29.92 -1.67
CA ASP A 351 -22.39 -28.66 -2.01
C ASP A 351 -21.28 -27.69 -2.47
N LEU A 352 -21.14 -27.52 -3.78
CA LEU A 352 -20.10 -26.67 -4.38
C LEU A 352 -20.38 -25.15 -4.23
N THR A 353 -21.40 -24.77 -3.47
CA THR A 353 -21.75 -23.35 -3.20
C THR A 353 -21.26 -22.84 -1.86
N ASP A 354 -20.91 -23.72 -0.92
CA ASP A 354 -20.33 -23.37 0.38
C ASP A 354 -18.80 -23.37 0.35
N GLU A 355 -18.16 -23.11 1.46
CA GLU A 355 -16.69 -23.05 1.61
C GLU A 355 -16.14 -24.18 2.50
N GLU A 356 -16.94 -25.23 2.76
CA GLU A 356 -16.49 -26.28 3.67
C GLU A 356 -15.39 -27.15 3.08
N VAL A 357 -15.48 -27.50 1.77
CA VAL A 357 -14.47 -28.30 1.07
C VAL A 357 -14.16 -27.70 -0.31
N TRP A 358 -14.89 -28.10 -1.36
CA TRP A 358 -14.70 -27.53 -2.70
C TRP A 358 -15.76 -26.48 -2.98
N LYS A 359 -15.34 -25.34 -3.49
CA LYS A 359 -16.24 -24.27 -3.94
C LYS A 359 -16.08 -24.00 -5.42
N PHE A 360 -17.20 -23.83 -6.11
CA PHE A 360 -17.25 -23.43 -7.49
C PHE A 360 -17.74 -21.99 -7.61
N LEU A 361 -16.97 -21.13 -8.29
CA LEU A 361 -17.21 -19.70 -8.36
C LEU A 361 -17.36 -19.25 -9.80
N LEU A 362 -18.28 -18.31 -10.04
CA LEU A 362 -18.49 -17.64 -11.33
C LEU A 362 -18.43 -16.12 -11.13
N ALA A 363 -17.73 -15.45 -12.03
CA ALA A 363 -17.56 -13.99 -11.99
C ALA A 363 -17.38 -13.45 -13.44
N GLU A 364 -17.40 -12.14 -13.62
CA GLU A 364 -17.00 -11.42 -14.83
C GLU A 364 -17.55 -12.01 -16.14
N GLY A 365 -18.85 -12.38 -16.15
CA GLY A 365 -19.53 -12.93 -17.31
C GLY A 365 -19.24 -14.39 -17.59
N GLY A 366 -18.55 -15.08 -16.69
CA GLY A 366 -18.42 -16.55 -16.73
C GLY A 366 -19.77 -17.23 -16.52
N ALA A 367 -20.02 -18.31 -17.25
CA ALA A 367 -21.20 -19.16 -17.12
C ALA A 367 -20.79 -20.62 -17.28
N ALA A 368 -20.96 -21.41 -16.24
CA ALA A 368 -20.58 -22.83 -16.23
C ALA A 368 -21.33 -23.56 -15.12
N GLU A 369 -21.33 -24.88 -15.16
CA GLU A 369 -21.84 -25.76 -14.09
C GLU A 369 -20.74 -26.74 -13.67
N ALA A 370 -20.66 -27.03 -12.37
CA ALA A 370 -19.75 -28.04 -11.85
C ALA A 370 -20.53 -29.20 -11.24
N SER A 371 -20.02 -30.42 -11.40
CA SER A 371 -20.62 -31.63 -10.84
C SER A 371 -19.58 -32.71 -10.56
N ILE A 372 -19.84 -33.50 -9.51
CA ILE A 372 -19.00 -34.64 -9.14
C ILE A 372 -19.71 -35.93 -9.59
N ALA A 373 -19.04 -36.73 -10.41
CA ALA A 373 -19.47 -38.03 -10.84
C ALA A 373 -18.28 -38.94 -11.17
N ASP A 374 -18.40 -40.24 -10.90
CA ASP A 374 -17.37 -41.24 -11.26
C ASP A 374 -15.94 -40.89 -10.77
N ASN A 375 -15.82 -40.27 -9.57
CA ASN A 375 -14.59 -39.80 -8.96
C ASN A 375 -13.86 -38.73 -9.78
N GLU A 376 -14.63 -37.93 -10.52
CA GLU A 376 -14.12 -36.78 -11.28
C GLU A 376 -15.00 -35.56 -11.03
N MET A 377 -14.38 -34.40 -10.94
CA MET A 377 -15.01 -33.10 -11.05
C MET A 377 -15.17 -32.78 -12.55
N THR A 378 -16.39 -32.50 -12.97
CA THR A 378 -16.69 -32.07 -14.35
C THR A 378 -17.16 -30.64 -14.33
N ILE A 379 -16.52 -29.77 -15.09
CA ILE A 379 -16.91 -28.37 -15.28
C ILE A 379 -17.41 -28.23 -16.72
N THR A 380 -18.72 -27.99 -16.88
CA THR A 380 -19.37 -27.75 -18.17
C THR A 380 -19.43 -26.26 -18.40
N VAL A 381 -18.70 -25.76 -19.41
CA VAL A 381 -18.47 -24.33 -19.63
C VAL A 381 -19.35 -23.80 -20.76
N ASP A 382 -20.31 -22.93 -20.44
CA ASP A 382 -21.10 -22.19 -21.43
C ASP A 382 -20.42 -20.92 -21.93
N LYS A 383 -19.74 -20.20 -21.02
CA LYS A 383 -18.97 -19.00 -21.31
C LYS A 383 -17.75 -18.91 -20.38
N SER A 384 -16.60 -18.60 -20.92
CA SER A 384 -15.35 -18.46 -20.16
C SER A 384 -15.23 -17.17 -19.37
N GLY A 385 -16.06 -16.13 -19.68
CA GLY A 385 -15.93 -14.81 -19.07
C GLY A 385 -14.74 -14.01 -19.60
N SER A 386 -14.46 -12.86 -18.96
CA SER A 386 -13.44 -11.91 -19.41
C SER A 386 -12.09 -12.04 -18.70
N LEU A 387 -12.07 -12.63 -17.50
CA LEU A 387 -10.88 -12.78 -16.67
C LEU A 387 -10.61 -14.26 -16.36
N GLU A 388 -9.39 -14.58 -16.01
CA GLU A 388 -8.92 -15.95 -15.74
C GLU A 388 -9.77 -16.62 -14.65
N TYR A 389 -10.16 -15.88 -13.62
CA TYR A 389 -11.00 -16.33 -12.51
C TYR A 389 -12.51 -16.27 -12.78
N SER A 390 -12.95 -15.94 -14.00
CA SER A 390 -14.40 -15.90 -14.33
C SER A 390 -15.11 -17.25 -14.19
N VAL A 391 -14.34 -18.34 -14.21
CA VAL A 391 -14.78 -19.70 -13.90
C VAL A 391 -13.70 -20.34 -13.03
N GLN A 392 -14.00 -20.58 -11.75
CA GLN A 392 -13.03 -21.12 -10.78
C GLN A 392 -13.56 -22.36 -10.05
N LEU A 393 -12.65 -23.30 -9.79
CA LEU A 393 -12.82 -24.34 -8.77
C LEU A 393 -11.75 -24.12 -7.71
N VAL A 394 -12.13 -24.02 -6.44
CA VAL A 394 -11.19 -23.73 -5.37
C VAL A 394 -11.39 -24.64 -4.16
N GLN A 395 -10.31 -24.88 -3.41
CA GLN A 395 -10.40 -25.42 -2.06
C GLN A 395 -9.71 -24.45 -1.09
N PRO A 396 -10.46 -23.80 -0.18
CA PRO A 396 -9.95 -22.87 0.83
C PRO A 396 -9.31 -23.57 2.04
N ASN A 397 -8.78 -22.77 2.95
CA ASN A 397 -8.26 -23.20 4.26
C ASN A 397 -7.14 -24.24 4.20
N LEU A 398 -6.23 -24.08 3.22
CA LEU A 398 -5.01 -24.88 3.16
C LEU A 398 -3.98 -24.36 4.18
N PRO A 399 -3.53 -25.20 5.13
CA PRO A 399 -2.52 -24.82 6.10
C PRO A 399 -1.13 -24.82 5.46
N ILE A 400 -0.68 -23.68 4.97
CA ILE A 400 0.62 -23.51 4.31
C ILE A 400 1.59 -22.81 5.28
N ARG A 401 2.66 -23.48 5.70
CA ARG A 401 3.63 -22.95 6.67
C ARG A 401 4.93 -22.51 6.02
N LYS A 402 5.50 -21.42 6.51
CA LYS A 402 6.82 -20.91 6.12
C LYS A 402 7.91 -21.97 6.29
N GLY A 403 8.78 -22.11 5.29
CA GLY A 403 9.83 -23.16 5.29
C GLY A 403 9.36 -24.52 4.80
N GLY A 404 8.05 -24.69 4.53
CA GLY A 404 7.49 -25.88 3.91
C GLY A 404 7.77 -25.96 2.40
N THR A 405 8.08 -27.14 1.90
CA THR A 405 8.07 -27.44 0.46
C THR A 405 6.86 -28.30 0.15
N TYR A 406 6.05 -27.82 -0.77
CA TYR A 406 4.77 -28.45 -1.11
C TYR A 406 4.80 -29.05 -2.50
N GLU A 407 4.09 -30.17 -2.68
CA GLU A 407 3.90 -30.83 -3.97
C GLU A 407 2.41 -30.82 -4.34
N ILE A 408 2.08 -30.28 -5.50
CA ILE A 408 0.74 -30.29 -6.09
C ILE A 408 0.71 -31.35 -7.18
N THR A 409 -0.24 -32.30 -7.13
CA THR A 409 -0.47 -33.25 -8.23
C THR A 409 -1.96 -33.34 -8.53
N PHE A 410 -2.31 -33.55 -9.78
CA PHE A 410 -3.68 -33.79 -10.23
C PHE A 410 -3.68 -34.38 -11.65
N ASP A 411 -4.80 -34.99 -12.02
CA ASP A 411 -5.09 -35.38 -13.40
C ASP A 411 -6.14 -34.44 -13.99
N ALA A 412 -5.93 -33.95 -15.20
CA ALA A 412 -6.91 -33.11 -15.90
C ALA A 412 -6.89 -33.32 -17.41
N TYR A 413 -8.02 -33.03 -18.06
CA TYR A 413 -8.15 -33.03 -19.52
C TYR A 413 -9.37 -32.21 -19.97
N ALA A 414 -9.34 -31.75 -21.22
CA ALA A 414 -10.49 -31.16 -21.90
C ALA A 414 -11.29 -32.27 -22.64
N VAL A 415 -12.62 -32.10 -22.77
CA VAL A 415 -13.47 -33.19 -23.27
C VAL A 415 -13.55 -33.18 -24.82
N GLU A 416 -13.79 -31.98 -25.42
CA GLU A 416 -14.06 -31.87 -26.87
C GLU A 416 -12.86 -31.39 -27.68
N GLU A 417 -12.13 -30.38 -27.16
CA GLU A 417 -10.99 -29.78 -27.83
C GLU A 417 -9.98 -29.29 -26.81
N ASP A 418 -8.74 -29.11 -27.24
CA ASP A 418 -7.67 -28.59 -26.40
C ASP A 418 -7.99 -27.17 -25.89
N ARG A 419 -7.64 -26.86 -24.61
CA ARG A 419 -7.80 -25.56 -24.02
C ARG A 419 -6.74 -25.32 -22.94
N THR A 420 -6.66 -24.09 -22.43
CA THR A 420 -5.80 -23.75 -21.28
C THR A 420 -6.59 -23.70 -19.98
N MET A 421 -5.88 -23.90 -18.87
CA MET A 421 -6.32 -23.72 -17.50
C MET A 421 -5.13 -23.19 -16.68
N ILE A 422 -5.38 -22.46 -15.60
CA ILE A 422 -4.34 -22.00 -14.67
C ILE A 422 -4.53 -22.75 -13.35
N VAL A 423 -3.43 -23.15 -12.73
CA VAL A 423 -3.39 -23.62 -11.33
C VAL A 423 -2.52 -22.67 -10.50
N ALA A 424 -2.97 -22.35 -9.29
CA ALA A 424 -2.26 -21.49 -8.34
C ALA A 424 -2.53 -21.90 -6.89
N VAL A 425 -1.68 -21.44 -5.95
CA VAL A 425 -1.97 -21.43 -4.52
C VAL A 425 -1.87 -19.99 -4.04
N THR A 426 -2.93 -19.49 -3.43
CA THR A 426 -3.11 -18.06 -3.15
C THR A 426 -3.40 -17.82 -1.67
N ALA A 427 -3.25 -16.56 -1.25
CA ALA A 427 -3.57 -16.06 0.07
C ALA A 427 -4.75 -15.07 0.00
N PRO A 428 -6.01 -15.48 0.05
CA PRO A 428 -7.16 -14.57 -0.05
C PRO A 428 -7.17 -13.48 1.02
N GLU A 429 -6.73 -13.81 2.24
CA GLU A 429 -6.68 -12.88 3.38
C GLU A 429 -5.42 -12.00 3.40
N VAL A 430 -4.46 -12.24 2.50
CA VAL A 430 -3.20 -11.50 2.42
C VAL A 430 -3.04 -10.93 1.01
N SER A 431 -3.95 -10.04 0.62
CA SER A 431 -3.92 -9.33 -0.67
C SER A 431 -3.66 -10.22 -1.89
N TRP A 432 -4.15 -11.45 -1.86
CA TRP A 432 -4.04 -12.41 -2.97
C TRP A 432 -2.60 -12.74 -3.38
N ILE A 433 -1.65 -12.70 -2.44
CA ILE A 433 -0.29 -13.17 -2.69
C ILE A 433 -0.34 -14.59 -3.28
N ARG A 434 0.56 -14.87 -4.23
CA ARG A 434 0.70 -16.18 -4.88
C ARG A 434 1.82 -16.97 -4.19
N TYR A 435 1.49 -17.97 -3.38
CA TYR A 435 2.47 -18.91 -2.82
C TYR A 435 3.00 -19.85 -3.89
N PHE A 436 2.10 -20.30 -4.77
CA PHE A 436 2.45 -20.93 -6.05
C PHE A 436 1.90 -20.04 -7.18
N PRO A 437 2.77 -19.55 -8.09
CA PRO A 437 2.38 -18.56 -9.10
C PRO A 437 1.36 -19.13 -10.10
N ASP A 438 0.58 -18.23 -10.72
CA ASP A 438 -0.35 -18.57 -11.79
C ASP A 438 0.38 -19.35 -12.88
N THR A 439 0.14 -20.65 -12.95
CA THR A 439 0.80 -21.57 -13.86
C THR A 439 -0.18 -22.05 -14.91
N THR A 440 0.00 -21.60 -16.13
CA THR A 440 -0.84 -21.99 -17.28
C THR A 440 -0.45 -23.39 -17.75
N LEU A 441 -1.45 -24.25 -17.94
CA LEU A 441 -1.30 -25.58 -18.52
C LEU A 441 -2.15 -25.74 -19.77
N ASP A 442 -1.64 -26.51 -20.74
CA ASP A 442 -2.38 -26.93 -21.91
C ASP A 442 -3.11 -28.25 -21.59
N LEU A 443 -4.44 -28.21 -21.58
CA LEU A 443 -5.28 -29.39 -21.44
C LEU A 443 -5.56 -29.94 -22.83
N THR A 444 -5.18 -31.21 -23.07
CA THR A 444 -5.54 -31.94 -24.28
C THR A 444 -6.78 -32.81 -24.04
N THR A 445 -7.32 -33.44 -25.08
CA THR A 445 -8.44 -34.38 -24.95
C THR A 445 -8.03 -35.74 -24.38
N GLU A 446 -6.75 -35.94 -24.08
CA GLU A 446 -6.24 -37.11 -23.38
C GLU A 446 -5.95 -36.75 -21.94
N LYS A 447 -6.39 -37.59 -20.99
CA LYS A 447 -6.13 -37.40 -19.52
C LYS A 447 -4.62 -37.35 -19.28
N GLN A 448 -4.16 -36.29 -18.67
CA GLN A 448 -2.75 -36.04 -18.31
C GLN A 448 -2.60 -35.84 -16.81
N SER A 449 -1.47 -36.27 -16.27
CA SER A 449 -1.09 -36.03 -14.87
C SER A 449 -0.11 -34.86 -14.82
N TYR A 450 -0.39 -33.92 -13.94
CA TYR A 450 0.41 -32.73 -13.68
C TYR A 450 1.07 -32.82 -12.31
N LYS A 451 2.27 -32.27 -12.21
CA LYS A 451 3.03 -32.26 -10.96
C LYS A 451 3.86 -30.98 -10.86
N TYR A 452 3.66 -30.24 -9.77
CA TYR A 452 4.37 -29.01 -9.45
C TYR A 452 4.90 -29.05 -8.02
N GLN A 453 5.88 -28.20 -7.72
CA GLN A 453 6.41 -28.01 -6.39
C GLN A 453 6.66 -26.53 -6.15
N PHE A 454 6.49 -26.07 -4.91
CA PHE A 454 6.84 -24.72 -4.48
C PHE A 454 7.35 -24.72 -3.04
N GLU A 455 8.17 -23.73 -2.72
CA GLU A 455 8.65 -23.46 -1.35
C GLU A 455 7.86 -22.27 -0.79
N MET A 456 7.39 -22.40 0.46
CA MET A 456 6.71 -21.32 1.16
C MET A 456 7.76 -20.41 1.82
N THR A 457 8.01 -19.26 1.22
CA THR A 457 8.95 -18.23 1.72
C THR A 457 8.24 -17.14 2.53
N GLU A 458 6.94 -16.93 2.26
CA GLU A 458 6.11 -15.98 2.97
C GLU A 458 5.76 -16.44 4.39
N GLU A 459 5.13 -15.58 5.18
CA GLU A 459 4.65 -15.96 6.52
C GLU A 459 3.61 -17.08 6.44
N SER A 460 3.59 -17.89 7.50
CA SER A 460 2.69 -19.04 7.59
C SER A 460 1.22 -18.62 7.51
N ASP A 461 0.44 -19.27 6.64
CA ASP A 461 -0.97 -18.98 6.40
C ASP A 461 -1.84 -20.24 6.66
N PRO A 462 -2.75 -20.21 7.65
CA PRO A 462 -3.70 -21.28 7.88
C PRO A 462 -4.84 -21.34 6.83
N HIS A 463 -5.04 -20.26 6.05
CA HIS A 463 -6.15 -20.04 5.13
C HIS A 463 -5.75 -19.96 3.66
N GLY A 464 -4.61 -20.53 3.29
CA GLY A 464 -4.21 -20.64 1.89
C GLY A 464 -5.30 -21.29 1.02
N ARG A 465 -5.28 -21.05 -0.29
CA ARG A 465 -6.30 -21.52 -1.23
C ARG A 465 -5.69 -22.13 -2.49
N LEU A 466 -6.03 -23.40 -2.81
CA LEU A 466 -5.77 -23.97 -4.12
C LEU A 466 -6.81 -23.46 -5.12
N GLU A 467 -6.37 -23.04 -6.30
CA GLU A 467 -7.22 -22.52 -7.37
C GLU A 467 -6.98 -23.21 -8.70
N PHE A 468 -8.06 -23.54 -9.41
CA PHE A 468 -8.09 -23.86 -10.83
C PHE A 468 -8.91 -22.79 -11.54
N ASN A 469 -8.24 -21.95 -12.35
CA ASN A 469 -8.81 -20.82 -13.07
C ASN A 469 -9.00 -21.18 -14.55
N MET A 470 -10.22 -21.11 -15.06
CA MET A 470 -10.63 -21.65 -16.36
C MET A 470 -11.28 -20.58 -17.26
N GLY A 471 -11.25 -19.31 -16.83
CA GLY A 471 -11.79 -18.18 -17.57
C GLY A 471 -10.82 -17.59 -18.60
N ALA A 472 -11.23 -16.50 -19.25
CA ALA A 472 -10.49 -15.71 -20.26
C ALA A 472 -9.93 -16.52 -21.44
N VAL A 473 -10.51 -17.64 -21.78
CA VAL A 473 -10.11 -18.50 -22.91
C VAL A 473 -11.22 -18.56 -23.98
N THR A 474 -10.85 -18.78 -25.21
CA THR A 474 -11.83 -18.84 -26.32
C THR A 474 -12.59 -20.17 -26.41
N SER A 475 -12.01 -21.25 -25.87
CA SER A 475 -12.63 -22.58 -25.88
C SER A 475 -13.64 -22.69 -24.71
N THR A 476 -14.78 -23.31 -24.99
CA THR A 476 -15.80 -23.71 -24.02
C THR A 476 -15.84 -25.24 -23.83
N SER A 477 -14.76 -25.95 -24.22
CA SER A 477 -14.63 -27.38 -23.98
C SER A 477 -14.78 -27.69 -22.50
N ASP A 478 -15.57 -28.68 -22.15
CA ASP A 478 -15.73 -29.16 -20.77
C ASP A 478 -14.38 -29.61 -20.23
N ILE A 479 -14.20 -29.43 -18.90
CA ILE A 479 -12.98 -29.81 -18.20
C ILE A 479 -13.29 -30.91 -17.20
N LYS A 480 -12.39 -31.87 -17.10
CA LYS A 480 -12.44 -32.89 -16.04
C LYS A 480 -11.16 -32.86 -15.23
N ILE A 481 -11.33 -32.88 -13.88
CA ILE A 481 -10.25 -32.88 -12.90
C ILE A 481 -10.43 -34.05 -11.95
N SER A 482 -9.35 -34.74 -11.61
CA SER A 482 -9.38 -35.87 -10.67
C SER A 482 -8.02 -36.05 -9.97
N ASN A 483 -7.99 -36.86 -8.89
CA ASN A 483 -6.79 -37.22 -8.14
C ASN A 483 -5.96 -35.99 -7.70
N VAL A 484 -6.63 -34.96 -7.18
CA VAL A 484 -5.98 -33.74 -6.72
C VAL A 484 -5.28 -34.00 -5.37
N SER A 485 -4.06 -33.52 -5.21
CA SER A 485 -3.30 -33.68 -3.96
C SER A 485 -2.41 -32.46 -3.75
N VAL A 486 -2.37 -31.97 -2.51
CA VAL A 486 -1.39 -30.99 -2.04
C VAL A 486 -0.78 -31.55 -0.76
N LYS A 487 0.53 -31.78 -0.78
CA LYS A 487 1.26 -32.35 0.36
C LYS A 487 2.50 -31.54 0.68
N GLU A 488 2.76 -31.37 1.97
CA GLU A 488 4.10 -30.97 2.40
C GLU A 488 5.04 -32.17 2.25
N ILE A 489 6.10 -31.99 1.45
CA ILE A 489 7.07 -33.06 1.16
C ILE A 489 8.40 -32.84 1.88
N ALA A 490 8.69 -31.62 2.33
CA ALA A 490 9.83 -31.27 3.14
C ALA A 490 9.51 -30.04 3.99
N TYR A 491 10.19 -29.90 5.10
CA TYR A 491 10.14 -28.72 5.95
C TYR A 491 11.54 -28.35 6.43
N VAL A 492 11.87 -27.08 6.30
CA VAL A 492 13.10 -26.49 6.86
C VAL A 492 12.66 -25.40 7.83
N GLU A 493 13.05 -25.57 9.10
CA GLU A 493 12.77 -24.53 10.11
C GLU A 493 13.34 -23.20 9.63
N PRO A 494 12.52 -22.14 9.48
CA PRO A 494 13.01 -20.84 9.07
C PRO A 494 14.03 -20.33 10.08
N VAL A 495 15.20 -19.96 9.60
CA VAL A 495 16.18 -19.25 10.45
C VAL A 495 15.65 -17.83 10.62
N VAL A 496 15.24 -17.49 11.83
CA VAL A 496 14.85 -16.14 12.16
C VAL A 496 16.15 -15.33 12.20
N ASP A 497 16.36 -14.52 11.16
CA ASP A 497 17.43 -13.51 11.15
C ASP A 497 16.98 -12.35 12.05
N ASN A 498 17.37 -12.42 13.33
CA ASN A 498 17.10 -11.35 14.31
C ASN A 498 18.12 -10.21 14.20
N SER A 499 19.00 -10.21 13.20
CA SER A 499 19.95 -9.13 13.01
C SER A 499 19.19 -7.85 12.64
N LYS A 500 19.43 -6.80 13.40
CA LYS A 500 18.88 -5.46 13.09
C LYS A 500 19.66 -4.90 11.91
N LYS A 501 18.95 -4.51 10.84
CA LYS A 501 19.52 -3.87 9.66
C LYS A 501 19.37 -2.36 9.78
N VAL A 502 20.08 -1.59 8.98
CA VAL A 502 19.84 -0.15 8.85
C VAL A 502 18.46 0.05 8.21
N LEU A 503 17.65 0.95 8.79
CA LEU A 503 16.32 1.26 8.27
C LEU A 503 16.40 1.97 6.92
N ALA A 504 15.30 1.96 6.17
CA ALA A 504 15.24 2.56 4.82
C ALA A 504 15.60 4.05 4.79
N ASP A 505 15.37 4.79 5.90
CA ASP A 505 15.76 6.19 6.08
C ASP A 505 17.22 6.38 6.53
N GLY A 506 18.00 5.31 6.60
CA GLY A 506 19.38 5.31 7.06
C GLY A 506 19.54 5.35 8.58
N ASN A 507 18.46 5.24 9.35
CA ASN A 507 18.51 5.25 10.80
C ASN A 507 18.93 3.86 11.35
N PHE A 508 19.81 3.86 12.35
CA PHE A 508 20.26 2.65 13.06
C PHE A 508 19.39 2.36 14.29
N ILE A 509 18.58 3.34 14.74
CA ILE A 509 17.74 3.22 15.95
C ILE A 509 16.32 2.83 15.54
N TYR A 510 15.85 1.70 16.06
CA TYR A 510 14.51 1.19 15.86
C TYR A 510 13.51 1.89 16.76
N ASN A 511 12.30 2.10 16.27
CA ASN A 511 11.21 2.73 17.04
C ASN A 511 11.65 4.02 17.77
N GLY A 512 12.44 4.85 17.13
CA GLY A 512 12.89 6.14 17.70
C GLY A 512 11.77 7.15 17.88
N LYS A 513 10.62 6.92 17.25
CA LYS A 513 9.37 7.71 17.38
C LYS A 513 8.39 7.14 18.40
N PHE A 514 8.71 6.03 19.05
CA PHE A 514 7.84 5.37 20.05
C PHE A 514 6.42 5.07 19.53
N GLN A 515 6.32 4.50 18.35
CA GLN A 515 5.03 4.17 17.72
C GLN A 515 4.75 2.66 17.62
N GLU A 516 5.72 1.78 17.92
CA GLU A 516 5.67 0.37 17.61
C GLU A 516 5.72 -0.51 18.86
N GLY A 517 5.08 -1.67 18.78
CA GLY A 517 5.08 -2.68 19.83
C GLY A 517 4.17 -2.38 21.00
N GLU A 518 4.16 -3.28 21.99
CA GLU A 518 3.33 -3.13 23.17
C GLU A 518 3.67 -1.82 23.92
N LYS A 519 2.65 -1.03 24.23
CA LYS A 519 2.77 0.28 24.87
C LYS A 519 3.67 1.27 24.11
N ARG A 520 3.85 1.09 22.81
CA ARG A 520 4.73 1.89 21.93
C ARG A 520 6.21 1.82 22.29
N LEU A 521 6.63 0.77 23.02
CA LEU A 521 7.99 0.57 23.51
C LEU A 521 8.71 -0.62 22.87
N GLY A 522 8.21 -1.09 21.74
CA GLY A 522 8.86 -2.16 20.96
C GLY A 522 10.30 -1.82 20.61
N PHE A 523 11.16 -2.82 20.54
CA PHE A 523 12.62 -2.73 20.31
C PHE A 523 13.44 -2.09 21.44
N TRP A 524 12.82 -1.50 22.48
CA TRP A 524 13.52 -0.88 23.60
C TRP A 524 13.68 -1.86 24.76
N GLU A 525 14.90 -2.07 25.19
CA GLU A 525 15.27 -2.73 26.44
C GLU A 525 15.27 -1.66 27.54
N ILE A 526 14.40 -1.81 28.55
CA ILE A 526 14.18 -0.75 29.53
C ILE A 526 14.59 -1.22 30.93
N ASP A 527 15.66 -0.64 31.48
CA ASP A 527 16.03 -0.80 32.89
C ASP A 527 15.44 0.38 33.70
N ASN A 528 14.34 0.12 34.39
CA ASN A 528 13.60 1.11 35.17
C ASN A 528 13.72 0.88 36.68
N GLN A 529 14.93 0.98 37.20
CA GLN A 529 15.19 0.79 38.63
C GLN A 529 14.54 1.86 39.51
N ALA A 530 14.26 3.01 38.94
CA ALA A 530 13.60 4.11 39.63
C ALA A 530 12.08 3.93 39.82
N GLY A 531 11.46 3.00 39.08
CA GLY A 531 10.01 2.86 39.03
C GLY A 531 9.33 4.08 38.38
N ALA A 532 9.95 4.70 37.39
CA ALA A 532 9.37 5.79 36.62
C ALA A 532 8.12 5.32 35.88
N THR A 533 7.12 6.18 35.75
CA THR A 533 5.95 5.91 34.96
C THR A 533 6.22 6.32 33.51
N LEU A 534 6.00 5.38 32.58
CA LEU A 534 6.15 5.56 31.14
C LEU A 534 4.75 5.57 30.51
N SER A 535 4.46 6.55 29.68
CA SER A 535 3.20 6.68 28.94
C SER A 535 3.42 7.49 27.67
N SER A 536 2.51 7.42 26.70
CA SER A 536 2.52 8.35 25.57
C SER A 536 1.83 9.67 25.94
N THR A 537 2.21 10.77 25.28
CA THR A 537 1.36 11.96 25.21
C THR A 537 0.18 11.66 24.29
N ASP A 538 -0.79 12.58 24.24
CA ASP A 538 -1.89 12.44 23.27
C ASP A 538 -1.42 12.66 21.81
N TRP A 539 -2.32 12.42 20.87
CA TRP A 539 -2.04 12.59 19.46
C TRP A 539 -1.55 14.01 19.09
N TYR A 540 -2.19 15.04 19.64
CA TYR A 540 -1.87 16.45 19.32
C TYR A 540 -0.43 16.83 19.71
N ASP A 541 0.16 16.15 20.70
CA ASP A 541 1.57 16.27 21.06
C ASP A 541 2.49 15.32 20.27
N GLY A 542 1.98 14.60 19.29
CA GLY A 542 2.72 13.65 18.44
C GLY A 542 3.08 12.35 19.13
N ARG A 543 2.33 11.94 20.19
CA ARG A 543 2.51 10.67 20.93
C ARG A 543 3.93 10.44 21.45
N LYS A 544 4.58 11.49 21.95
CA LYS A 544 5.93 11.41 22.53
C LYS A 544 5.93 10.51 23.75
N LEU A 545 7.04 9.83 24.02
CA LEU A 545 7.23 9.09 25.25
C LEU A 545 7.33 10.08 26.43
N LYS A 546 6.37 9.98 27.37
CA LYS A 546 6.31 10.76 28.60
C LYS A 546 6.86 9.94 29.76
N ILE A 547 7.86 10.49 30.42
CA ILE A 547 8.54 9.90 31.58
C ILE A 547 8.23 10.73 32.82
N LYS A 548 7.56 10.12 33.81
CA LYS A 548 7.41 10.71 35.14
C LYS A 548 8.40 10.08 36.12
N GLY A 549 9.53 10.72 36.30
CA GLY A 549 10.72 10.16 36.92
C GLY A 549 11.12 10.77 38.27
N ALA A 550 10.18 11.00 39.20
CA ALA A 550 10.48 11.55 40.53
C ALA A 550 11.47 10.67 41.34
N GLY A 551 11.56 9.37 41.07
CA GLY A 551 12.45 8.42 41.69
C GLY A 551 13.81 8.21 41.01
N ILE A 552 14.04 8.83 39.88
CA ILE A 552 15.30 8.66 39.11
C ILE A 552 16.45 9.31 39.91
N SER A 553 17.57 8.57 40.02
CA SER A 553 18.81 9.05 40.62
C SER A 553 20.01 8.31 40.00
N ALA A 554 21.22 8.72 40.35
CA ALA A 554 22.44 8.05 39.88
C ALA A 554 22.53 6.57 40.32
N GLU A 555 21.97 6.24 41.51
CA GLU A 555 21.91 4.87 42.05
C GLU A 555 20.73 4.07 41.49
N LYS A 556 19.72 4.72 40.94
CA LYS A 556 18.52 4.13 40.33
C LYS A 556 18.19 4.86 39.03
N PRO A 557 18.98 4.66 38.01
CA PRO A 557 18.74 5.31 36.74
C PRO A 557 17.54 4.68 36.01
N LEU A 558 17.05 5.42 35.01
CA LEU A 558 16.20 4.87 33.95
C LEU A 558 17.06 4.81 32.69
N VAL A 559 17.12 3.63 32.05
CA VAL A 559 17.89 3.40 30.83
C VAL A 559 17.00 2.83 29.76
N PHE A 560 17.05 3.40 28.58
CA PHE A 560 16.52 2.83 27.32
C PHE A 560 17.70 2.36 26.52
N ALA A 561 17.71 1.10 26.09
CA ALA A 561 18.81 0.52 25.31
C ALA A 561 18.30 -0.26 24.09
N GLN A 562 19.17 -0.42 23.14
CA GLN A 562 19.02 -1.38 22.04
C GLN A 562 20.36 -2.09 21.81
N SER A 563 20.31 -3.39 21.61
CA SER A 563 21.47 -4.24 21.31
C SER A 563 21.42 -4.76 19.87
N ASP A 564 22.51 -5.32 19.43
CA ASP A 564 22.67 -5.98 18.12
C ASP A 564 22.32 -5.08 16.92
N LEU A 565 22.57 -3.76 17.03
CA LEU A 565 22.41 -2.81 15.94
C LEU A 565 23.45 -3.05 14.84
N ALA A 566 23.13 -2.71 13.59
CA ALA A 566 24.04 -2.83 12.45
C ALA A 566 25.15 -1.76 12.44
N LEU A 567 25.65 -1.33 13.61
CA LEU A 567 26.67 -0.28 13.71
C LEU A 567 27.95 -0.66 12.96
N ILE A 568 28.48 0.32 12.22
CA ILE A 568 29.72 0.25 11.44
C ILE A 568 30.73 1.29 11.93
N THR A 569 31.98 1.17 11.51
CA THR A 569 32.97 2.25 11.73
C THR A 569 32.64 3.44 10.82
N GLY A 570 32.79 4.65 11.34
CA GLY A 570 32.50 5.85 10.54
C GLY A 570 32.05 7.03 11.38
N ASN A 571 31.64 8.08 10.69
CA ASN A 571 31.08 9.28 11.30
C ASN A 571 29.57 9.21 11.32
N PHE A 572 28.98 9.64 12.45
CA PHE A 572 27.54 9.59 12.66
C PHE A 572 27.00 10.92 13.19
N VAL A 573 25.73 11.15 12.93
CA VAL A 573 24.92 12.21 13.54
C VAL A 573 23.85 11.56 14.40
N PHE A 574 23.94 11.78 15.70
CA PHE A 574 22.86 11.49 16.64
C PHE A 574 21.91 12.69 16.71
N THR A 575 20.61 12.44 16.71
CA THR A 575 19.57 13.46 16.95
C THR A 575 18.49 12.89 17.86
N ALA A 576 17.98 13.70 18.81
CA ALA A 576 16.85 13.32 19.63
C ALA A 576 16.04 14.55 20.05
N TYR A 577 14.71 14.41 20.16
CA TYR A 577 13.86 15.34 20.89
C TYR A 577 13.89 14.95 22.35
N ILE A 578 14.33 15.86 23.20
CA ILE A 578 14.36 15.68 24.67
C ILE A 578 13.87 16.97 25.33
N GLU A 579 12.78 16.87 26.08
CA GLU A 579 12.28 17.98 26.89
C GLU A 579 12.37 17.62 28.39
N GLY A 580 12.83 18.54 29.20
CA GLY A 580 13.00 18.37 30.62
C GLY A 580 13.47 19.67 31.28
N GLU A 581 13.72 19.65 32.57
CA GLU A 581 14.20 20.83 33.33
C GLU A 581 15.62 21.21 32.89
N ALA A 582 15.83 22.51 32.60
CA ALA A 582 17.13 23.01 32.15
C ALA A 582 18.22 22.76 33.19
N GLY A 583 19.42 22.42 32.70
CA GLY A 583 20.59 22.10 33.51
C GLY A 583 20.70 20.61 33.90
N LYS A 584 19.68 19.78 33.60
CA LYS A 584 19.78 18.33 33.80
C LYS A 584 20.56 17.67 32.68
N THR A 585 21.19 16.55 32.97
CA THR A 585 22.07 15.83 32.09
C THR A 585 21.43 14.50 31.68
N VAL A 586 21.43 14.23 30.39
CA VAL A 586 21.06 12.94 29.79
C VAL A 586 22.31 12.35 29.16
N ASN A 587 22.67 11.14 29.54
CA ASN A 587 23.86 10.48 29.04
C ASN A 587 23.49 9.55 27.88
N VAL A 588 24.21 9.64 26.77
CA VAL A 588 23.99 8.83 25.55
C VAL A 588 25.25 8.02 25.29
N THR A 589 25.08 6.73 24.97
CA THR A 589 26.16 5.84 24.57
C THR A 589 25.82 5.22 23.22
N VAL A 590 26.79 5.20 22.29
CA VAL A 590 26.69 4.59 20.98
C VAL A 590 27.96 3.74 20.80
N GLY A 591 27.82 2.43 20.84
CA GLY A 591 28.99 1.55 20.88
C GLY A 591 29.97 1.93 21.99
N ASP A 592 31.22 2.17 21.65
CA ASP A 592 32.29 2.55 22.61
C ASP A 592 32.27 4.07 22.97
N GLU A 593 31.47 4.89 22.28
CA GLU A 593 31.46 6.34 22.48
C GLU A 593 30.32 6.77 23.44
N THR A 594 30.64 7.67 24.35
CA THR A 594 29.69 8.20 25.34
C THR A 594 29.78 9.72 25.41
N PHE A 595 28.62 10.41 25.45
CA PHE A 595 28.55 11.86 25.58
C PHE A 595 27.35 12.29 26.43
N ASP A 596 27.43 13.52 26.96
CA ASP A 596 26.40 14.12 27.79
C ASP A 596 25.64 15.19 27.02
N ILE A 597 24.32 15.15 27.12
CA ILE A 597 23.41 16.20 26.67
C ILE A 597 22.96 16.99 27.91
N VAL A 598 23.35 18.24 28.02
CA VAL A 598 22.84 19.14 29.03
C VAL A 598 21.59 19.85 28.51
N LEU A 599 20.45 19.67 29.17
CA LEU A 599 19.19 20.27 28.76
C LEU A 599 19.21 21.79 28.92
N GLU A 600 18.79 22.52 27.89
CA GLU A 600 18.78 23.96 27.82
C GLU A 600 17.33 24.51 27.84
N GLU A 601 17.12 25.68 28.41
CA GLU A 601 15.80 26.31 28.45
C GLU A 601 15.28 26.61 27.04
N GLY A 602 14.11 26.06 26.67
CA GLY A 602 13.45 26.25 25.38
C GLY A 602 14.02 25.41 24.23
N LYS A 603 15.17 24.75 24.41
CA LYS A 603 15.73 23.83 23.40
C LYS A 603 15.15 22.43 23.61
N LYS A 604 14.71 21.82 22.52
CA LYS A 604 14.07 20.50 22.55
C LYS A 604 14.77 19.48 21.65
N VAL A 605 15.41 19.91 20.57
CA VAL A 605 16.16 19.04 19.66
C VAL A 605 17.65 19.17 19.91
N TYR A 606 18.30 18.05 20.15
CA TYR A 606 19.72 17.93 20.42
C TYR A 606 20.37 17.09 19.34
N THR A 607 21.48 17.59 18.77
CA THR A 607 22.24 16.93 17.73
C THR A 607 23.70 16.84 18.15
N GLN A 608 24.32 15.67 17.97
CA GLN A 608 25.72 15.40 18.29
C GLN A 608 26.38 14.63 17.17
N LYS A 609 27.49 15.14 16.61
CA LYS A 609 28.37 14.39 15.73
C LYS A 609 29.33 13.54 16.56
N LEU A 610 29.54 12.30 16.13
CA LEU A 610 30.47 11.35 16.77
C LEU A 610 31.15 10.50 15.69
N ALA A 611 32.29 9.89 16.05
CA ALA A 611 33.02 8.99 15.19
C ALA A 611 33.27 7.67 15.92
N LEU A 612 32.77 6.58 15.37
CA LEU A 612 33.04 5.23 15.83
C LEU A 612 34.33 4.72 15.17
N SER A 613 35.36 4.52 15.97
CA SER A 613 36.65 4.00 15.52
C SER A 613 36.66 2.46 15.43
N THR A 614 35.73 1.82 16.13
CA THR A 614 35.44 0.39 16.09
C THR A 614 33.91 0.18 16.14
N ALA A 615 33.45 -0.92 15.60
CA ALA A 615 32.05 -1.33 15.67
C ALA A 615 31.90 -2.69 16.38
N THR A 616 32.74 -2.93 17.38
CA THR A 616 32.71 -4.18 18.18
C THR A 616 31.56 -4.20 19.16
N ASP A 617 31.20 -3.04 19.74
CA ASP A 617 29.98 -2.89 20.53
C ASP A 617 28.85 -2.40 19.63
N LYS A 618 27.83 -3.23 19.48
CA LYS A 618 26.65 -3.00 18.64
C LYS A 618 25.46 -2.44 19.42
N SER A 619 25.71 -1.73 20.51
CA SER A 619 24.68 -1.22 21.41
C SER A 619 24.45 0.30 21.29
N PHE A 620 23.27 0.70 21.69
CA PHE A 620 22.87 2.08 21.89
C PHE A 620 22.14 2.22 23.22
N SER A 621 22.35 3.34 23.96
CA SER A 621 21.55 3.62 25.15
C SER A 621 21.39 5.10 25.43
N ILE A 622 20.24 5.45 26.01
CA ILE A 622 19.95 6.76 26.62
C ILE A 622 19.66 6.54 28.10
N LYS A 623 20.39 7.25 28.99
CA LYS A 623 20.31 7.11 30.42
C LYS A 623 19.91 8.41 31.09
N PHE A 624 18.88 8.33 31.91
CA PHE A 624 18.44 9.39 32.86
C PHE A 624 18.89 9.03 34.25
N ALA A 625 19.69 9.90 34.88
CA ALA A 625 20.25 9.70 36.22
C ALA A 625 19.84 10.78 37.21
N GLU A 626 18.96 11.67 36.81
CA GLU A 626 18.45 12.77 37.63
C GLU A 626 16.91 12.77 37.65
N SER A 627 16.33 13.03 38.84
CA SER A 627 14.87 13.07 39.03
C SER A 627 14.22 14.15 38.17
N GLY A 628 13.07 13.91 37.60
CA GLY A 628 12.33 14.88 36.78
C GLY A 628 11.32 14.23 35.86
N ASP A 629 10.54 15.07 35.22
CA ASP A 629 9.66 14.68 34.15
C ASP A 629 10.35 14.99 32.83
N TYR A 630 10.26 14.05 31.85
CA TYR A 630 10.88 14.20 30.55
C TYR A 630 9.89 13.79 29.44
N LEU A 631 10.06 14.39 28.25
CA LEU A 631 9.50 13.89 27.00
C LEU A 631 10.66 13.47 26.10
N LEU A 632 10.49 12.33 25.43
CA LEU A 632 11.49 11.76 24.54
C LEU A 632 10.82 11.36 23.24
N ASP A 633 11.44 11.68 22.09
CA ASP A 633 10.92 11.40 20.77
C ASP A 633 11.97 11.55 19.68
N ASN A 634 11.68 11.09 18.47
CA ASN A 634 12.50 11.28 17.27
C ASN A 634 13.99 10.99 17.51
N ILE A 635 14.29 9.85 18.12
CA ILE A 635 15.66 9.41 18.34
C ILE A 635 16.18 8.83 17.03
N SER A 636 17.27 9.37 16.52
CA SER A 636 17.93 8.88 15.32
C SER A 636 19.43 8.86 15.45
N LEU A 637 20.03 7.89 14.78
CA LEU A 637 21.46 7.78 14.56
C LEU A 637 21.68 7.45 13.09
N VAL A 638 22.24 8.36 12.32
CA VAL A 638 22.46 8.20 10.88
C VAL A 638 23.93 8.45 10.54
N GLU A 639 24.42 7.86 9.47
CA GLU A 639 25.76 8.17 8.98
C GLU A 639 25.89 9.65 8.59
N ASP A 640 26.99 10.29 8.99
CA ASP A 640 27.40 11.62 8.53
C ASP A 640 28.15 11.48 7.18
N SER A 641 27.48 10.90 6.19
CA SER A 641 27.99 10.65 4.84
C SER A 641 26.90 10.96 3.81
N LEU A 642 27.32 11.43 2.62
CA LEU A 642 26.39 11.71 1.51
C LEU A 642 25.93 10.42 0.82
N ILE A 643 26.80 9.41 0.71
CA ILE A 643 26.44 8.03 0.33
C ILE A 643 26.28 7.22 1.62
N LYS A 644 25.13 6.60 1.81
CA LYS A 644 24.83 5.76 2.98
C LYS A 644 25.29 4.33 2.71
N ASN A 645 25.87 3.68 3.73
CA ASN A 645 26.27 2.27 3.67
C ASN A 645 27.15 1.92 2.44
N GLY A 646 28.04 2.84 2.04
CA GLY A 646 28.91 2.62 0.86
C GLY A 646 29.93 1.50 1.02
N SER A 647 30.20 1.02 2.24
CA SER A 647 31.01 -0.16 2.57
C SER A 647 30.22 -1.48 2.55
N PHE A 648 28.91 -1.41 2.32
CA PHE A 648 27.98 -2.56 2.35
C PHE A 648 27.99 -3.39 3.66
N ASP A 649 28.53 -2.87 4.76
CA ASP A 649 28.52 -3.52 6.06
C ASP A 649 27.11 -3.80 6.60
N ALA A 650 26.11 -3.04 6.14
CA ALA A 650 24.68 -3.24 6.41
C ALA A 650 23.95 -3.91 5.22
N GLY A 651 24.62 -4.77 4.47
CA GLY A 651 24.06 -5.39 3.27
C GLY A 651 23.74 -4.39 2.19
N LEU A 652 22.60 -4.52 1.51
CA LEU A 652 22.16 -3.58 0.45
C LEU A 652 21.32 -2.40 0.98
N SER A 653 21.27 -2.18 2.29
CA SER A 653 20.48 -1.09 2.86
C SER A 653 20.83 0.26 2.21
N GLY A 654 19.82 1.00 1.75
CA GLY A 654 19.99 2.25 1.02
C GLY A 654 20.34 2.10 -0.47
N PHE A 655 20.66 0.90 -0.94
CA PHE A 655 20.97 0.65 -2.35
C PHE A 655 19.87 -0.17 -3.04
N GLU A 656 19.60 0.15 -4.30
CA GLU A 656 18.63 -0.51 -5.17
C GLU A 656 19.34 -1.15 -6.36
N PRO A 657 19.59 -2.47 -6.35
CA PRO A 657 20.02 -3.17 -7.55
C PRO A 657 18.86 -3.31 -8.54
N TYR A 658 19.15 -3.15 -9.80
CA TYR A 658 18.18 -3.22 -10.89
C TYR A 658 18.70 -4.08 -12.04
N ALA A 659 17.82 -4.90 -12.62
CA ALA A 659 18.05 -5.65 -13.85
C ALA A 659 16.83 -5.58 -14.77
N TYR A 660 17.02 -5.12 -16.01
CA TYR A 660 15.98 -5.10 -17.04
C TYR A 660 15.43 -6.51 -17.37
N THR A 661 16.32 -7.51 -17.32
CA THR A 661 15.97 -8.92 -17.41
C THR A 661 16.44 -9.60 -16.12
N PRO A 662 15.57 -9.81 -15.12
CA PRO A 662 15.95 -10.35 -13.82
C PRO A 662 16.65 -11.72 -13.89
N ASP A 663 16.24 -12.59 -14.79
CA ASP A 663 16.82 -13.95 -14.96
C ASP A 663 18.30 -13.94 -15.41
N ASP A 664 18.80 -12.83 -15.94
CA ASP A 664 20.17 -12.71 -16.44
C ASP A 664 21.18 -12.24 -15.37
N VAL A 665 20.72 -11.88 -14.15
CA VAL A 665 21.57 -11.29 -13.12
C VAL A 665 21.12 -11.72 -11.73
N THR A 666 22.09 -12.08 -10.89
CA THR A 666 21.87 -12.26 -9.45
C THR A 666 22.88 -11.41 -8.67
N TRP A 667 22.56 -11.05 -7.43
CA TRP A 667 23.44 -10.26 -6.56
C TRP A 667 23.37 -10.73 -5.12
N VAL A 668 24.48 -10.63 -4.42
CA VAL A 668 24.62 -10.91 -2.99
C VAL A 668 25.60 -9.92 -2.37
N VAL A 669 25.51 -9.69 -1.05
CA VAL A 669 26.59 -9.07 -0.29
C VAL A 669 27.31 -10.18 0.45
N ASP A 670 28.57 -10.41 0.11
CA ASP A 670 29.40 -11.49 0.67
C ASP A 670 30.33 -10.96 1.75
N SER A 671 29.91 -11.13 3.01
CA SER A 671 30.67 -10.73 4.18
C SER A 671 31.82 -11.68 4.56
N LEU A 672 31.85 -12.87 3.98
CA LEU A 672 32.80 -13.92 4.39
C LEU A 672 34.09 -13.94 3.56
N THR A 673 33.93 -13.69 2.25
CA THR A 673 35.07 -13.84 1.31
C THR A 673 35.54 -12.53 0.71
N GLU A 674 34.64 -11.53 0.58
CA GLU A 674 34.91 -10.29 -0.19
C GLU A 674 34.65 -9.00 0.64
N ASN A 675 34.74 -9.11 1.95
CA ASN A 675 34.66 -7.95 2.86
C ASN A 675 33.39 -7.08 2.66
N ASN A 676 32.24 -7.72 2.60
CA ASN A 676 30.92 -7.09 2.38
C ASN A 676 30.70 -6.46 1.01
N ALA A 677 31.58 -6.61 0.04
CA ALA A 677 31.35 -6.10 -1.31
C ALA A 677 30.03 -6.63 -1.92
N VAL A 678 29.32 -5.82 -2.65
CA VAL A 678 28.19 -6.31 -3.44
C VAL A 678 28.71 -7.02 -4.69
N ASP A 679 28.29 -8.27 -4.87
CA ASP A 679 28.74 -9.19 -5.92
C ASP A 679 27.60 -9.49 -6.88
N PHE A 680 27.72 -8.96 -8.09
CA PHE A 680 26.79 -9.23 -9.18
C PHE A 680 27.31 -10.38 -10.03
N THR A 681 26.57 -11.48 -10.10
CA THR A 681 26.78 -12.53 -11.10
C THR A 681 25.91 -12.23 -12.32
N ILE A 682 26.54 -11.88 -13.44
CA ILE A 682 25.90 -11.44 -14.68
C ILE A 682 26.03 -12.54 -15.73
N ASN A 683 24.92 -13.10 -16.16
CA ASN A 683 24.88 -14.09 -17.25
C ASN A 683 24.88 -13.40 -18.62
N LYS A 684 24.17 -12.23 -18.74
CA LYS A 684 24.14 -11.41 -19.95
C LYS A 684 23.91 -9.95 -19.56
N THR A 685 24.58 -9.05 -20.26
CA THR A 685 24.51 -7.60 -19.96
C THR A 685 23.32 -6.88 -20.58
N GLY A 686 22.50 -7.55 -21.40
CA GLY A 686 21.51 -6.82 -22.20
C GLY A 686 22.12 -6.00 -23.32
N GLY A 687 21.43 -5.01 -23.84
CA GLY A 687 21.84 -4.17 -24.98
C GLY A 687 22.22 -2.74 -24.65
N MET A 688 22.03 -2.28 -23.40
CA MET A 688 22.26 -0.91 -22.94
C MET A 688 23.02 -0.94 -21.61
N ALA A 689 23.77 0.14 -21.32
CA ALA A 689 24.53 0.26 -20.08
C ALA A 689 23.61 0.17 -18.84
N TRP A 690 22.47 0.82 -18.86
CA TRP A 690 21.48 0.85 -17.78
C TRP A 690 20.66 -0.44 -17.59
N ASN A 691 20.83 -1.47 -18.43
CA ASN A 691 20.11 -2.73 -18.26
C ASN A 691 20.45 -3.46 -16.95
N ILE A 692 21.60 -3.14 -16.35
CA ILE A 692 22.00 -3.62 -15.02
C ILE A 692 22.55 -2.43 -14.26
N GLN A 693 21.98 -2.12 -13.10
CA GLN A 693 22.40 -0.97 -12.30
C GLN A 693 22.45 -1.30 -10.81
N LEU A 694 23.32 -0.60 -10.09
CA LEU A 694 23.26 -0.39 -8.66
C LEU A 694 23.01 1.09 -8.42
N LYS A 695 21.96 1.45 -7.69
CA LYS A 695 21.57 2.84 -7.46
C LYS A 695 21.45 3.16 -5.99
N GLN A 696 21.68 4.41 -5.62
CA GLN A 696 21.25 5.00 -4.37
C GLN A 696 20.59 6.35 -4.66
N ASN A 697 19.36 6.54 -4.16
CA ASN A 697 18.54 7.73 -4.36
C ASN A 697 18.67 8.71 -3.18
N GLY A 698 18.15 9.94 -3.32
CA GLY A 698 18.03 10.90 -2.24
C GLY A 698 19.35 11.53 -1.80
N ILE A 699 20.30 11.71 -2.72
CA ILE A 699 21.60 12.34 -2.46
C ILE A 699 21.47 13.85 -2.64
N GLU A 700 21.91 14.62 -1.63
CA GLU A 700 21.87 16.09 -1.66
C GLU A 700 23.14 16.64 -2.32
N LEU A 701 22.98 17.38 -3.41
CA LEU A 701 24.04 18.08 -4.12
C LEU A 701 23.78 19.61 -4.12
N GLU A 702 24.67 20.38 -3.54
CA GLU A 702 24.56 21.83 -3.41
C GLU A 702 25.20 22.55 -4.62
N GLN A 703 24.50 23.49 -5.23
CA GLN A 703 25.04 24.31 -6.33
C GLN A 703 26.32 25.03 -5.94
N GLY A 704 27.31 24.98 -6.80
CA GLY A 704 28.59 25.61 -6.60
C GLY A 704 29.59 24.87 -5.71
N GLN A 705 29.20 23.69 -5.19
CA GLN A 705 30.06 22.84 -4.38
C GLN A 705 30.83 21.84 -5.24
N TRP A 706 32.11 21.64 -4.93
CA TRP A 706 32.93 20.58 -5.48
C TRP A 706 32.75 19.28 -4.72
N TYR A 707 32.69 18.19 -5.45
CA TYR A 707 32.52 16.83 -4.89
C TYR A 707 33.58 15.88 -5.43
N ARG A 708 33.91 14.87 -4.60
CA ARG A 708 34.72 13.72 -5.01
C ARG A 708 33.90 12.45 -4.74
N LEU A 709 33.62 11.73 -5.80
CA LEU A 709 33.00 10.37 -5.72
C LEU A 709 34.09 9.34 -5.96
N THR A 710 34.25 8.41 -5.02
CA THR A 710 35.16 7.26 -5.15
C THR A 710 34.38 5.96 -5.06
N MET A 711 34.90 4.93 -5.69
CA MET A 711 34.35 3.58 -5.68
C MET A 711 35.47 2.57 -5.89
N GLU A 712 35.47 1.47 -5.15
CA GLU A 712 36.32 0.33 -5.41
C GLU A 712 35.58 -0.73 -6.18
N ALA A 713 36.16 -1.25 -7.26
CA ALA A 713 35.54 -2.29 -8.06
C ALA A 713 36.54 -3.22 -8.72
N LYS A 714 36.09 -4.47 -8.97
CA LYS A 714 36.81 -5.48 -9.76
C LYS A 714 35.83 -6.33 -10.57
N CYS A 715 36.35 -7.08 -11.53
CA CYS A 715 35.56 -8.03 -12.32
C CYS A 715 36.33 -9.31 -12.58
N SER A 716 35.64 -10.43 -12.69
CA SER A 716 36.26 -11.71 -13.05
C SER A 716 36.79 -11.80 -14.48
N MET A 717 36.49 -10.80 -15.33
CA MET A 717 36.99 -10.61 -16.69
C MET A 717 37.21 -9.13 -16.99
N ASP A 718 38.09 -8.80 -17.90
CA ASP A 718 38.29 -7.40 -18.33
C ASP A 718 37.03 -6.89 -19.04
N ARG A 719 36.43 -5.80 -18.52
CA ARG A 719 35.24 -5.16 -19.11
C ARG A 719 35.12 -3.70 -18.66
N GLN A 720 34.23 -2.98 -19.30
CA GLN A 720 33.87 -1.61 -18.88
C GLN A 720 32.55 -1.59 -18.11
N ILE A 721 32.48 -0.71 -17.12
CA ILE A 721 31.25 -0.24 -16.46
C ILE A 721 31.25 1.30 -16.46
N MET A 722 30.14 1.89 -16.07
CA MET A 722 29.96 3.34 -16.03
C MET A 722 29.34 3.75 -14.70
N PHE A 723 29.76 4.86 -14.14
CA PHE A 723 29.12 5.41 -12.95
C PHE A 723 29.03 6.92 -13.01
N ALA A 724 28.00 7.48 -12.35
CA ALA A 724 27.70 8.90 -12.33
C ALA A 724 26.81 9.27 -11.14
N LEU A 725 26.83 10.54 -10.75
CA LEU A 725 25.76 11.20 -10.02
C LEU A 725 24.91 11.98 -11.01
N GLN A 726 23.60 11.76 -11.00
CA GLN A 726 22.68 12.24 -12.02
C GLN A 726 21.34 12.69 -11.43
N LYS A 727 20.51 13.36 -12.21
CA LYS A 727 19.11 13.63 -11.87
C LYS A 727 18.32 12.34 -11.68
N ASP A 728 17.30 12.38 -10.81
CA ASP A 728 16.29 11.33 -10.73
C ASP A 728 15.24 11.56 -11.83
N GLY A 729 15.43 10.93 -12.99
CA GLY A 729 14.50 11.04 -14.11
C GLY A 729 13.12 10.48 -13.82
N SER A 730 12.96 9.63 -12.80
CA SER A 730 11.63 9.15 -12.37
C SER A 730 10.77 10.27 -11.79
N ARG A 731 11.39 11.35 -11.32
CA ARG A 731 10.76 12.54 -10.75
C ARG A 731 10.81 13.77 -11.68
N ASN A 732 11.60 13.71 -12.76
CA ASN A 732 11.93 14.84 -13.62
C ASN A 732 11.68 14.54 -15.12
N ASP A 733 10.52 14.05 -15.51
CA ASP A 733 10.11 13.86 -16.90
C ASP A 733 11.12 13.06 -17.76
N ASP A 734 11.67 11.97 -17.22
CA ASP A 734 12.73 11.15 -17.84
C ASP A 734 14.08 11.89 -18.07
N ASP A 735 14.35 12.99 -17.37
CA ASP A 735 15.62 13.70 -17.39
C ASP A 735 16.65 13.03 -16.45
N TRP A 736 17.53 12.23 -17.02
CA TRP A 736 18.63 11.52 -16.33
C TRP A 736 19.99 12.22 -16.55
N THR A 737 20.02 13.53 -16.74
CA THR A 737 21.26 14.27 -16.98
C THR A 737 22.28 14.04 -15.85
N PRO A 738 23.53 13.61 -16.17
CA PRO A 738 24.55 13.34 -15.16
C PRO A 738 25.22 14.63 -14.70
N TYR A 739 25.08 14.99 -13.44
CA TYR A 739 25.78 16.14 -12.82
C TYR A 739 27.30 15.98 -12.80
N SER A 740 27.80 14.75 -12.62
CA SER A 740 29.23 14.45 -12.56
C SER A 740 29.86 14.16 -13.92
N GLY A 741 29.09 14.21 -15.01
CA GLY A 741 29.41 13.49 -16.23
C GLY A 741 29.40 11.97 -16.03
N GLU A 742 29.28 11.23 -17.13
CA GLU A 742 29.35 9.75 -17.11
C GLU A 742 30.80 9.29 -17.17
N LYS A 743 31.27 8.56 -16.16
CA LYS A 743 32.63 8.02 -16.12
C LYS A 743 32.63 6.56 -16.53
N VAL A 744 33.14 6.26 -17.69
CA VAL A 744 33.46 4.89 -18.13
C VAL A 744 34.79 4.46 -17.57
N ILE A 745 34.84 3.28 -16.94
CA ILE A 745 36.03 2.72 -16.29
C ILE A 745 36.29 1.29 -16.78
N ASP A 746 37.56 0.93 -16.87
CA ASP A 746 38.05 -0.39 -17.20
C ASP A 746 38.24 -1.21 -15.90
N LEU A 747 37.45 -2.23 -15.73
CA LEU A 747 37.59 -3.16 -14.59
C LEU A 747 38.63 -4.24 -14.89
N THR A 748 39.37 -4.59 -13.84
CA THR A 748 40.38 -5.67 -13.86
C THR A 748 40.02 -6.75 -12.82
N SER A 749 40.80 -7.82 -12.78
CA SER A 749 40.61 -8.92 -11.82
C SER A 749 41.00 -8.57 -10.36
N SER A 750 41.57 -7.41 -10.12
CA SER A 750 41.89 -6.91 -8.78
C SER A 750 41.18 -5.59 -8.51
N TYR A 751 40.82 -5.33 -7.25
CA TYR A 751 40.24 -4.06 -6.85
C TYR A 751 41.10 -2.87 -7.26
N GLN A 752 40.45 -1.88 -7.83
CA GLN A 752 41.01 -0.58 -8.14
C GLN A 752 40.06 0.49 -7.59
N THR A 753 40.59 1.60 -7.11
CA THR A 753 39.82 2.77 -6.73
C THR A 753 39.61 3.66 -7.96
N TYR A 754 38.37 3.97 -8.24
CA TYR A 754 37.98 4.86 -9.34
C TYR A 754 37.44 6.17 -8.75
N THR A 755 37.77 7.31 -9.37
CA THR A 755 37.43 8.63 -8.81
C THR A 755 36.80 9.52 -9.89
N ILE A 756 35.75 10.24 -9.52
CA ILE A 756 35.21 11.40 -10.25
C ILE A 756 35.33 12.61 -9.33
N GLU A 757 35.89 13.72 -9.82
CA GLU A 757 35.78 15.01 -9.16
C GLU A 757 34.98 15.93 -10.07
N PHE A 758 33.97 16.62 -9.53
CA PHE A 758 33.06 17.44 -10.32
C PHE A 758 32.55 18.65 -9.54
N LEU A 759 32.17 19.69 -10.27
CA LEU A 759 31.47 20.85 -9.73
C LEU A 759 29.96 20.70 -9.97
N MET A 760 29.14 20.87 -8.94
CA MET A 760 27.71 20.98 -9.13
C MET A 760 27.36 22.34 -9.72
N GLU A 761 27.26 22.42 -11.07
CA GLU A 761 26.95 23.65 -11.76
C GLU A 761 25.45 23.97 -11.77
N ASP A 762 24.58 22.94 -11.77
CA ASP A 762 23.15 23.08 -11.76
C ASP A 762 22.61 23.58 -10.39
N GLU A 763 21.31 23.87 -10.32
CA GLU A 763 20.64 24.22 -9.08
C GLU A 763 20.75 23.07 -8.06
N THR A 764 20.70 23.40 -6.76
CA THR A 764 20.75 22.42 -5.66
C THR A 764 19.69 21.34 -5.86
N ASP A 765 20.11 20.08 -5.89
CA ASP A 765 19.23 18.92 -5.96
C ASP A 765 19.29 18.13 -4.64
N LEU A 766 18.12 17.88 -4.04
CA LEU A 766 17.97 17.13 -2.79
C LEU A 766 17.70 15.62 -3.04
N ASN A 767 17.59 15.21 -4.31
CA ASN A 767 17.18 13.86 -4.70
C ASN A 767 18.06 13.29 -5.84
N ALA A 768 19.29 13.72 -5.96
CA ALA A 768 20.19 13.16 -6.95
C ALA A 768 20.39 11.64 -6.74
N VAL A 769 20.73 10.95 -7.80
CA VAL A 769 20.90 9.49 -7.84
C VAL A 769 22.35 9.14 -8.19
N LEU A 770 22.98 8.32 -7.34
CA LEU A 770 24.15 7.56 -7.75
C LEU A 770 23.70 6.42 -8.66
N SER A 771 24.31 6.27 -9.82
CA SER A 771 24.07 5.18 -10.76
C SER A 771 25.37 4.50 -11.14
N VAL A 772 25.50 3.21 -10.84
CA VAL A 772 26.57 2.35 -11.35
C VAL A 772 25.99 1.41 -12.39
N SER A 773 26.26 1.66 -13.65
CA SER A 773 25.69 0.93 -14.80
C SER A 773 26.63 -0.17 -15.28
N MET A 774 26.19 -1.42 -15.19
CA MET A 774 26.96 -2.63 -15.48
C MET A 774 26.42 -3.42 -16.70
N GLY A 775 25.49 -2.87 -17.44
CA GLY A 775 24.99 -3.48 -18.68
C GLY A 775 25.99 -3.38 -19.84
N ALA A 776 25.51 -3.20 -21.06
CA ALA A 776 26.33 -3.15 -22.28
C ALA A 776 26.98 -1.78 -22.50
N VAL A 777 28.01 -1.42 -21.73
CA VAL A 777 28.74 -0.14 -21.85
C VAL A 777 29.56 -0.10 -23.15
N ASN A 778 30.28 -1.18 -23.48
CA ASN A 778 31.05 -1.30 -24.72
C ASN A 778 30.59 -2.54 -25.52
N GLY A 779 29.27 -2.61 -25.73
CA GLY A 779 28.63 -3.72 -26.41
C GLY A 779 28.21 -4.88 -25.48
N PRO A 780 27.29 -5.74 -25.94
CA PRO A 780 26.74 -6.83 -25.14
C PRO A 780 27.76 -7.93 -24.83
N ILE A 781 27.79 -8.37 -23.56
CA ILE A 781 28.56 -9.54 -23.10
C ILE A 781 27.56 -10.66 -22.80
N LYS A 782 27.85 -11.86 -23.31
CA LYS A 782 27.02 -13.07 -23.16
C LYS A 782 27.73 -14.17 -22.36
N GLU A 783 28.93 -13.91 -21.86
CA GLU A 783 29.68 -14.79 -21.01
C GLU A 783 29.41 -14.47 -19.54
N GLN A 784 29.14 -15.48 -18.74
CA GLN A 784 28.90 -15.29 -17.31
C GLN A 784 30.16 -14.75 -16.63
N HIS A 785 30.00 -13.73 -15.85
CA HIS A 785 31.06 -13.06 -15.11
C HIS A 785 30.55 -12.40 -13.83
N ARG A 786 31.48 -12.02 -12.94
CA ARG A 786 31.17 -11.37 -11.67
C ARG A 786 31.71 -9.95 -11.67
N VAL A 787 30.91 -9.00 -11.19
CA VAL A 787 31.32 -7.62 -10.88
C VAL A 787 31.14 -7.40 -9.39
N LEU A 788 32.22 -7.00 -8.72
CA LEU A 788 32.20 -6.70 -7.29
C LEU A 788 32.45 -5.23 -7.09
N ILE A 789 31.61 -4.59 -6.26
CA ILE A 789 31.67 -3.14 -5.95
C ILE A 789 31.72 -2.99 -4.43
N ASP A 790 32.59 -2.06 -3.97
CA ASP A 790 32.77 -1.77 -2.55
C ASP A 790 33.22 -0.31 -2.34
N ASN A 791 33.18 0.15 -1.10
CA ASN A 791 33.73 1.42 -0.64
C ASN A 791 33.33 2.62 -1.50
N ILE A 792 32.00 2.80 -1.73
CA ILE A 792 31.49 3.97 -2.42
C ILE A 792 31.42 5.15 -1.45
N LEU A 793 32.13 6.23 -1.75
CA LEU A 793 32.19 7.42 -0.90
C LEU A 793 31.97 8.68 -1.74
N LEU A 794 31.15 9.60 -1.27
CA LEU A 794 30.99 10.95 -1.81
C LEU A 794 31.36 11.97 -0.75
N GLU A 795 32.32 12.82 -1.07
CA GLU A 795 32.82 13.87 -0.18
C GLU A 795 32.65 15.26 -0.80
N LYS A 796 32.34 16.27 0.02
CA LYS A 796 32.51 17.67 -0.35
C LYS A 796 34.00 18.00 -0.26
N ILE A 797 34.54 18.59 -1.30
CA ILE A 797 35.96 19.00 -1.36
C ILE A 797 36.09 20.49 -1.65
N ASP A 798 37.25 21.05 -1.38
CA ASP A 798 37.63 22.36 -1.88
C ASP A 798 37.91 22.31 -3.40
N GLU A 799 37.88 23.46 -4.07
CA GLU A 799 38.18 23.57 -5.48
C GLU A 799 39.57 22.98 -5.78
N PRO A 800 39.67 21.95 -6.65
CA PRO A 800 40.94 21.33 -6.98
C PRO A 800 41.83 22.21 -7.86
N GLU A 801 43.14 21.99 -7.81
CA GLU A 801 44.12 22.79 -8.56
C GLU A 801 43.92 22.72 -10.10
N ASN A 802 43.33 21.66 -10.61
CA ASN A 802 43.02 21.42 -12.02
C ASN A 802 41.52 21.61 -12.36
N ALA A 803 40.80 22.47 -11.62
CA ALA A 803 39.37 22.71 -11.75
C ALA A 803 38.92 22.97 -13.21
N ASP A 804 39.63 23.83 -13.95
CA ASP A 804 39.27 24.13 -15.35
C ASP A 804 39.35 22.90 -16.28
N GLU A 805 40.26 21.95 -16.00
CA GLU A 805 40.40 20.70 -16.77
C GLU A 805 39.25 19.74 -16.44
N LEU A 806 38.87 19.64 -15.16
CA LEU A 806 37.76 18.78 -14.70
C LEU A 806 36.40 19.27 -15.21
N ILE A 807 36.14 20.57 -15.17
CA ILE A 807 34.92 21.16 -15.76
C ILE A 807 34.86 20.89 -17.26
N ALA A 808 36.01 21.07 -17.97
CA ALA A 808 36.06 20.78 -19.40
C ALA A 808 35.88 19.27 -19.71
N GLU A 809 36.24 18.37 -18.82
CA GLU A 809 36.02 16.93 -18.95
C GLU A 809 34.56 16.58 -18.64
N GLN A 810 34.00 17.15 -17.58
CA GLN A 810 32.57 16.98 -17.17
C GLN A 810 31.63 17.39 -18.32
N ASN A 811 31.84 18.53 -18.95
CA ASN A 811 31.01 19.07 -20.02
C ASN A 811 31.24 18.40 -21.40
N LYS A 812 32.27 17.58 -21.56
CA LYS A 812 32.49 16.81 -22.81
C LYS A 812 31.55 15.59 -22.90
N ALA A 813 31.04 15.11 -21.77
CA ALA A 813 30.10 13.99 -21.73
C ALA A 813 28.68 14.40 -22.22
N GLU A 814 28.38 15.71 -22.30
CA GLU A 814 27.10 16.24 -22.78
C GLU A 814 27.01 16.47 -24.30
N GLU A 815 28.15 16.46 -25.06
CA GLU A 815 28.18 16.55 -26.52
C GLU A 815 28.15 15.13 -27.18
#